data_d42b4f6849f112b0bf8296f9ebd1fb5c
#
_entry.id   d42b4f6849f112b0bf8296f9ebd1fb5c
#
_cell.length_a   1.000
_cell.length_b   1.000
_cell.length_c   1.000
_cell.angle_alpha   90.00
_cell.angle_beta   90.00
_cell.angle_gamma   90.00
#
_symmetry.space_group_name_H-M   'P 1'
#
loop_
_entity.id
_entity.type
_entity.pdbx_description
1 polymer ?
#
loop_
_entity_poly.entity_id
_entity_poly.type
_entity_poly.pdbx_seq_one_letter_code
_entity_poly.pdbx_strand_id
1 'polypeptide(L)'
;VMVETEVDTLHTMGFNALDTQYSGLAGIYRQVAEKYHMAQTHHTFRIGRLPQDPVSKNVIFDLTKIRQACSQFVENSLENLKKQDPDQIPIIKFIDTGDEIAGELFGGMEYEQGYREYLKSQELKPLDLKKKNWDDVKIYGSWSWRNSWKMRPSDRTAIDSCINYYWTLRYWNYATAKVYSILAEEIIKRMPSLKVRVNFGPPWAYGYCSYMRGAEIWEFARQNSVTDFWNEDWLNTSGWRNAGIQMVSYLVDLSKSCARLNNADVSAFVMPVSGKENIQLKLASVIGKGAKKIDVYRYGPAYWSPDSWSGNTDMAQGISYFTRVLEKAEHILFPGKLRKAEVAIIWSASEPVWTTDDASLWNQQLLYLALQHKQIPVDFIDELMVEQNALNQYKIAILSSQYLRKSAKKAIADWVSNGGNLWVDGIPATGDEYGQTCELLLPVIGINDITVVDSAIGRSMNPQNGVNPSVIPGTIRIIQSDETIPAVGRKILFSLRNPEKTKVIGVWEDNRPSVIEHRYGKGRVFYVGTYAGHSYNSSVERIPGKIETGYRENERKLITDFVLGCGIQRPVWCSVDCVQADLLESNEGIGIVLSNYSGTPQHEINVYIDAKRPVSSVVSTQKGSLQFTQDSKTKIVTTRISLDVFDFILLK
;
A
#
# COMPACT_ATOMS: atom_id res chain seq x y z
N VAL A 1 28.64 -22.71 18.82
CA VAL A 1 29.54 -22.46 17.66
C VAL A 1 28.72 -22.08 16.41
N MET A 2 27.84 -22.95 15.88
CA MET A 2 27.06 -22.63 14.65
C MET A 2 26.24 -21.32 14.80
N VAL A 3 25.46 -21.20 15.87
CA VAL A 3 24.65 -19.97 16.12
C VAL A 3 25.56 -18.74 16.22
N GLU A 4 26.68 -18.85 16.88
CA GLU A 4 27.63 -17.74 17.02
C GLU A 4 28.22 -17.34 15.67
N THR A 5 28.61 -18.29 14.82
CA THR A 5 29.11 -17.99 13.46
C THR A 5 28.06 -17.33 12.60
N GLU A 6 26.80 -17.76 12.67
CA GLU A 6 25.70 -17.14 11.91
C GLU A 6 25.43 -15.72 12.38
N VAL A 7 25.40 -15.48 13.71
CA VAL A 7 25.17 -14.14 14.25
C VAL A 7 26.36 -13.21 13.94
N ASP A 8 27.59 -13.70 14.04
CA ASP A 8 28.79 -12.94 13.64
C ASP A 8 28.75 -12.56 12.16
N THR A 9 28.32 -13.48 11.32
CA THR A 9 28.14 -13.21 9.88
C THR A 9 27.11 -12.11 9.65
N LEU A 10 25.94 -12.19 10.27
CA LEU A 10 24.90 -11.17 10.14
C LEU A 10 25.34 -9.82 10.70
N HIS A 11 26.02 -9.80 11.84
CA HIS A 11 26.58 -8.59 12.42
C HIS A 11 27.61 -7.95 11.47
N THR A 12 28.52 -8.74 10.89
CA THR A 12 29.51 -8.29 9.90
C THR A 12 28.85 -7.72 8.64
N MET A 13 27.68 -8.24 8.26
CA MET A 13 26.87 -7.71 7.18
C MET A 13 26.13 -6.40 7.54
N GLY A 14 26.20 -5.96 8.80
CA GLY A 14 25.59 -4.72 9.28
C GLY A 14 24.17 -4.88 9.85
N PHE A 15 23.72 -6.11 10.13
CA PHE A 15 22.49 -6.30 10.89
C PHE A 15 22.73 -5.91 12.36
N ASN A 16 21.79 -5.16 12.92
CA ASN A 16 21.83 -4.71 14.32
C ASN A 16 20.73 -5.35 15.18
N ALA A 17 19.95 -6.26 14.60
CA ALA A 17 18.88 -6.96 15.28
C ALA A 17 18.68 -8.37 14.71
N LEU A 18 18.22 -9.28 15.57
CA LEU A 18 17.85 -10.65 15.22
C LEU A 18 16.35 -10.85 15.48
N ASP A 19 15.72 -11.53 14.55
CA ASP A 19 14.38 -12.06 14.70
C ASP A 19 14.46 -13.58 14.94
N THR A 20 14.08 -14.01 16.14
CA THR A 20 14.17 -15.42 16.51
C THR A 20 12.78 -16.02 16.71
N GLN A 21 12.27 -16.68 15.68
CA GLN A 21 10.96 -17.34 15.72
C GLN A 21 10.93 -18.65 16.54
N TYR A 22 12.10 -19.16 16.97
CA TYR A 22 12.20 -20.50 17.57
C TYR A 22 12.51 -20.45 19.06
N SER A 23 11.50 -20.77 19.85
CA SER A 23 11.55 -20.77 21.31
C SER A 23 12.61 -21.71 21.92
N GLY A 24 12.99 -22.79 21.25
CA GLY A 24 13.95 -23.77 21.77
C GLY A 24 15.42 -23.31 21.81
N LEU A 25 15.78 -22.27 21.08
CA LEU A 25 17.14 -21.72 21.03
C LEU A 25 17.20 -20.26 21.46
N ALA A 26 16.10 -19.69 21.94
CA ALA A 26 15.98 -18.25 22.23
C ALA A 26 17.07 -17.77 23.21
N GLY A 27 17.38 -18.51 24.27
CA GLY A 27 18.41 -18.12 25.21
C GLY A 27 19.82 -18.12 24.62
N ILE A 28 20.13 -19.05 23.70
CA ILE A 28 21.43 -19.09 23.02
C ILE A 28 21.55 -17.91 22.07
N TYR A 29 20.52 -17.64 21.27
CA TYR A 29 20.50 -16.48 20.37
C TYR A 29 20.62 -15.16 21.13
N ARG A 30 19.96 -15.05 22.29
CA ARG A 30 20.07 -13.86 23.14
C ARG A 30 21.51 -13.62 23.61
N GLN A 31 22.14 -14.66 24.21
CA GLN A 31 23.52 -14.55 24.71
C GLN A 31 24.51 -14.14 23.61
N VAL A 32 24.34 -14.72 22.42
CA VAL A 32 25.19 -14.37 21.27
C VAL A 32 24.85 -12.96 20.74
N ALA A 33 23.57 -12.59 20.65
CA ALA A 33 23.17 -11.26 20.25
C ALA A 33 23.70 -10.17 21.19
N GLU A 34 23.65 -10.39 22.50
CA GLU A 34 24.24 -9.48 23.50
C GLU A 34 25.74 -9.33 23.31
N LYS A 35 26.47 -10.40 23.03
CA LYS A 35 27.91 -10.37 22.74
C LYS A 35 28.25 -9.44 21.57
N TYR A 36 27.39 -9.39 20.55
CA TYR A 36 27.54 -8.55 19.37
C TYR A 36 26.74 -7.24 19.45
N HIS A 37 26.17 -6.90 20.61
CA HIS A 37 25.33 -5.72 20.82
C HIS A 37 24.13 -5.60 19.85
N MET A 38 23.59 -6.76 19.42
CA MET A 38 22.41 -6.83 18.54
C MET A 38 21.14 -6.88 19.39
N ALA A 39 20.10 -6.18 18.95
CA ALA A 39 18.77 -6.27 19.54
C ALA A 39 18.10 -7.60 19.17
N GLN A 40 17.30 -8.12 20.08
CA GLN A 40 16.32 -9.16 19.77
C GLN A 40 14.97 -8.49 19.52
N THR A 41 14.43 -8.60 18.33
CA THR A 41 13.34 -7.71 17.95
C THR A 41 11.97 -8.35 18.00
N HIS A 42 11.89 -9.66 18.03
CA HIS A 42 10.63 -10.33 17.74
C HIS A 42 10.29 -11.41 18.76
N HIS A 43 9.02 -11.44 19.15
CA HIS A 43 8.40 -12.58 19.75
C HIS A 43 6.97 -12.73 19.26
N THR A 44 6.52 -13.95 18.99
CA THR A 44 5.19 -14.21 18.44
C THR A 44 4.19 -14.50 19.54
N PHE A 45 3.17 -13.67 19.68
CA PHE A 45 2.02 -13.88 20.56
C PHE A 45 0.76 -14.14 19.70
N ARG A 46 0.69 -15.32 19.11
CA ARG A 46 -0.52 -15.72 18.38
C ARG A 46 -1.59 -16.15 19.36
N ILE A 47 -2.76 -15.53 19.29
CA ILE A 47 -3.92 -15.94 20.09
C ILE A 47 -4.25 -17.39 19.77
N GLY A 48 -4.00 -18.28 20.72
CA GLY A 48 -4.20 -19.71 20.50
C GLY A 48 -5.67 -20.14 20.56
N ARG A 49 -6.46 -19.56 21.45
CA ARG A 49 -7.88 -19.92 21.63
C ARG A 49 -8.71 -18.73 22.11
N LEU A 50 -9.46 -18.14 21.22
CA LEU A 50 -10.58 -17.26 21.54
C LEU A 50 -11.73 -18.09 22.13
N PRO A 51 -12.63 -17.49 22.93
CA PRO A 51 -13.82 -18.18 23.42
C PRO A 51 -14.63 -18.71 22.25
N GLN A 52 -14.91 -20.01 22.25
CA GLN A 52 -15.63 -20.68 21.17
C GLN A 52 -16.94 -21.29 21.69
N ASP A 53 -17.96 -21.24 20.85
CA ASP A 53 -19.17 -22.02 21.06
C ASP A 53 -18.84 -23.53 21.02
N PRO A 54 -19.28 -24.31 22.02
CA PRO A 54 -18.89 -25.71 22.12
C PRO A 54 -19.42 -26.59 20.98
N VAL A 55 -20.48 -26.17 20.30
CA VAL A 55 -21.13 -26.91 19.22
C VAL A 55 -20.63 -26.46 17.86
N SER A 56 -20.80 -25.17 17.54
CA SER A 56 -20.45 -24.62 16.23
C SER A 56 -18.95 -24.39 16.02
N LYS A 57 -18.18 -24.33 17.13
CA LYS A 57 -16.74 -23.93 17.15
C LYS A 57 -16.48 -22.50 16.67
N ASN A 58 -17.51 -21.72 16.43
CA ASN A 58 -17.36 -20.33 16.07
C ASN A 58 -16.89 -19.51 17.30
N VAL A 59 -16.13 -18.44 17.02
CA VAL A 59 -15.72 -17.50 18.07
C VAL A 59 -16.95 -16.75 18.59
N ILE A 60 -17.16 -16.81 19.90
CA ILE A 60 -18.21 -16.02 20.57
C ILE A 60 -17.75 -14.56 20.62
N PHE A 61 -18.41 -13.67 19.92
CA PHE A 61 -18.06 -12.26 19.88
C PHE A 61 -18.63 -11.48 21.07
N ASP A 62 -18.16 -11.86 22.26
CA ASP A 62 -18.39 -11.16 23.52
C ASP A 62 -17.10 -10.44 23.92
N LEU A 63 -17.08 -9.12 23.82
CA LEU A 63 -15.85 -8.32 24.03
C LEU A 63 -15.28 -8.49 25.44
N THR A 64 -16.12 -8.78 26.45
CA THR A 64 -15.66 -9.04 27.82
C THR A 64 -14.94 -10.38 27.91
N LYS A 65 -15.52 -11.44 27.34
CA LYS A 65 -14.90 -12.77 27.29
C LYS A 65 -13.64 -12.77 26.43
N ILE A 66 -13.65 -12.06 25.29
CA ILE A 66 -12.49 -11.89 24.44
C ILE A 66 -11.37 -11.18 25.21
N ARG A 67 -11.66 -10.10 25.93
CA ARG A 67 -10.67 -9.39 26.76
C ARG A 67 -10.09 -10.28 27.84
N GLN A 68 -10.93 -11.05 28.55
CA GLN A 68 -10.47 -12.00 29.55
C GLN A 68 -9.53 -13.05 28.93
N ALA A 69 -9.89 -13.61 27.78
CA ALA A 69 -9.05 -14.59 27.07
C ALA A 69 -7.72 -13.99 26.60
N CYS A 70 -7.72 -12.78 26.04
CA CYS A 70 -6.52 -12.06 25.64
C CYS A 70 -5.63 -11.74 26.84
N SER A 71 -6.21 -11.25 27.95
CA SER A 71 -5.51 -10.95 29.19
C SER A 71 -4.79 -12.17 29.74
N GLN A 72 -5.53 -13.28 29.89
CA GLN A 72 -4.95 -14.54 30.37
C GLN A 72 -3.89 -15.10 29.43
N PHE A 73 -4.11 -15.00 28.12
CA PHE A 73 -3.15 -15.44 27.11
C PHE A 73 -1.84 -14.65 27.22
N VAL A 74 -1.91 -13.33 27.30
CA VAL A 74 -0.71 -12.47 27.43
C VAL A 74 0.02 -12.75 28.73
N GLU A 75 -0.69 -12.93 29.85
CA GLU A 75 -0.10 -13.26 31.14
C GLU A 75 0.65 -14.60 31.09
N ASN A 76 0.00 -15.65 30.59
CA ASN A 76 0.61 -16.97 30.44
C ASN A 76 1.84 -16.91 29.50
N SER A 77 1.77 -16.15 28.43
CA SER A 77 2.88 -15.99 27.48
C SER A 77 4.07 -15.30 28.14
N LEU A 78 3.83 -14.24 28.93
CA LEU A 78 4.87 -13.54 29.69
C LEU A 78 5.50 -14.42 30.78
N GLU A 79 4.67 -15.19 31.50
CA GLU A 79 5.19 -16.15 32.49
C GLU A 79 6.07 -17.23 31.85
N ASN A 80 5.66 -17.75 30.69
CA ASN A 80 6.46 -18.70 29.94
C ASN A 80 7.78 -18.11 29.47
N LEU A 81 7.78 -16.87 28.97
CA LEU A 81 9.00 -16.15 28.63
C LEU A 81 9.92 -15.99 29.83
N LYS A 82 9.41 -15.54 30.98
CA LYS A 82 10.17 -15.39 32.22
C LYS A 82 10.78 -16.70 32.71
N LYS A 83 10.06 -17.83 32.54
CA LYS A 83 10.57 -19.16 32.89
C LYS A 83 11.67 -19.65 31.95
N GLN A 84 11.57 -19.31 30.66
CA GLN A 84 12.57 -19.70 29.66
C GLN A 84 13.82 -18.82 29.74
N ASP A 85 13.65 -17.52 29.81
CA ASP A 85 14.74 -16.55 29.88
C ASP A 85 14.22 -15.22 30.46
N PRO A 86 14.42 -14.94 31.75
CA PRO A 86 13.92 -13.74 32.39
C PRO A 86 14.53 -12.45 31.82
N ASP A 87 15.71 -12.52 31.22
CA ASP A 87 16.42 -11.38 30.69
C ASP A 87 16.00 -11.05 29.24
N GLN A 88 15.17 -11.89 28.63
CA GLN A 88 14.72 -11.68 27.25
C GLN A 88 13.74 -10.52 27.13
N ILE A 89 12.83 -10.31 28.07
CA ILE A 89 11.77 -9.33 27.99
C ILE A 89 12.27 -7.90 27.73
N PRO A 90 13.31 -7.41 28.41
CA PRO A 90 13.81 -6.04 28.19
C PRO A 90 14.37 -5.77 26.78
N ILE A 91 14.81 -6.82 26.09
CA ILE A 91 15.42 -6.68 24.76
C ILE A 91 14.43 -6.87 23.61
N ILE A 92 13.24 -7.43 23.87
CA ILE A 92 12.18 -7.53 22.86
C ILE A 92 11.69 -6.12 22.51
N LYS A 93 11.56 -5.83 21.22
CA LYS A 93 11.07 -4.53 20.70
C LYS A 93 9.72 -4.65 20.00
N PHE A 94 9.41 -5.81 19.44
CA PHE A 94 8.20 -6.04 18.65
C PHE A 94 7.52 -7.35 19.08
N ILE A 95 6.18 -7.35 19.05
CA ILE A 95 5.35 -8.54 19.22
C ILE A 95 4.51 -8.73 17.97
N ASP A 96 4.65 -9.89 17.35
CA ASP A 96 3.79 -10.29 16.24
C ASP A 96 2.58 -11.05 16.77
N THR A 97 1.41 -10.55 16.44
CA THR A 97 0.15 -11.13 16.90
C THR A 97 -0.53 -12.01 15.85
N GLY A 98 -0.06 -12.01 14.63
CA GLY A 98 -0.54 -12.87 13.57
C GLY A 98 0.31 -12.81 12.31
N ASP A 99 0.25 -13.89 11.53
CA ASP A 99 0.98 -14.07 10.29
C ASP A 99 -0.02 -14.40 9.17
N GLU A 100 0.04 -13.67 8.05
CA GLU A 100 -0.91 -13.77 6.93
C GLU A 100 -2.36 -13.82 7.39
N ILE A 101 -2.75 -12.89 8.24
CA ILE A 101 -4.01 -12.92 8.99
C ILE A 101 -5.26 -12.97 8.12
N ALA A 102 -6.30 -13.57 8.68
CA ALA A 102 -7.66 -13.60 8.12
C ALA A 102 -8.69 -13.46 9.24
N GLY A 103 -9.90 -13.07 8.88
CA GLY A 103 -11.00 -12.94 9.82
C GLY A 103 -11.41 -14.27 10.44
N GLU A 104 -11.76 -14.22 11.71
CA GLU A 104 -12.25 -15.36 12.47
C GLU A 104 -13.68 -15.74 12.06
N LEU A 105 -14.03 -16.99 12.33
CA LEU A 105 -15.40 -17.46 12.23
C LEU A 105 -16.17 -17.03 13.47
N PHE A 106 -16.83 -15.88 13.39
CA PHE A 106 -17.68 -15.40 14.48
C PHE A 106 -19.10 -15.99 14.43
N GLY A 107 -19.74 -16.13 15.58
CA GLY A 107 -21.11 -16.61 15.67
C GLY A 107 -21.75 -16.30 17.03
N GLY A 108 -23.00 -16.75 17.19
CA GLY A 108 -23.78 -16.59 18.40
C GLY A 108 -24.62 -15.30 18.45
N MET A 109 -25.46 -15.20 19.48
CA MET A 109 -26.36 -14.07 19.68
C MET A 109 -25.60 -12.76 19.91
N GLU A 110 -24.47 -12.82 20.58
CA GLU A 110 -23.61 -11.68 20.88
C GLU A 110 -23.04 -11.08 19.60
N TYR A 111 -22.71 -11.90 18.60
CA TYR A 111 -22.23 -11.44 17.31
C TYR A 111 -23.33 -10.73 16.51
N GLU A 112 -24.54 -11.28 16.51
CA GLU A 112 -25.69 -10.61 15.87
C GLU A 112 -26.08 -9.31 16.58
N GLN A 113 -26.05 -9.28 17.91
CA GLN A 113 -26.29 -8.06 18.67
C GLN A 113 -25.22 -7.01 18.36
N GLY A 114 -23.94 -7.41 18.37
CA GLY A 114 -22.82 -6.55 17.99
C GLY A 114 -22.96 -5.99 16.58
N TYR A 115 -23.48 -6.78 15.64
CA TYR A 115 -23.78 -6.31 14.29
C TYR A 115 -24.80 -5.16 14.29
N ARG A 116 -25.89 -5.32 15.02
CA ARG A 116 -26.91 -4.26 15.14
C ARG A 116 -26.34 -2.99 15.78
N GLU A 117 -25.54 -3.13 16.83
CA GLU A 117 -24.88 -1.98 17.48
C GLU A 117 -23.88 -1.30 16.54
N TYR A 118 -23.12 -2.08 15.77
CA TYR A 118 -22.23 -1.56 14.75
C TYR A 118 -22.99 -0.76 13.70
N LEU A 119 -24.12 -1.28 13.18
CA LEU A 119 -24.96 -0.56 12.21
C LEU A 119 -25.53 0.74 12.79
N LYS A 120 -25.97 0.73 14.04
CA LYS A 120 -26.40 1.95 14.75
C LYS A 120 -25.26 2.97 14.87
N SER A 121 -24.04 2.52 15.13
CA SER A 121 -22.86 3.40 15.19
C SER A 121 -22.50 4.02 13.83
N GLN A 122 -22.97 3.42 12.73
CA GLN A 122 -22.91 3.96 11.38
C GLN A 122 -24.11 4.86 11.04
N GLU A 123 -24.90 5.27 12.06
CA GLU A 123 -26.09 6.12 11.94
C GLU A 123 -27.22 5.53 11.07
N LEU A 124 -27.20 4.21 10.82
CA LEU A 124 -28.19 3.51 10.02
C LEU A 124 -29.47 3.24 10.82
N LYS A 125 -30.58 3.23 10.09
CA LYS A 125 -31.90 2.81 10.58
C LYS A 125 -32.32 1.51 9.90
N PRO A 126 -33.23 0.72 10.48
CA PRO A 126 -33.72 -0.51 9.84
C PRO A 126 -34.23 -0.28 8.41
N LEU A 127 -34.88 0.85 8.14
CA LEU A 127 -35.40 1.20 6.80
C LEU A 127 -34.29 1.36 5.76
N ASP A 128 -33.10 1.85 6.15
CA ASP A 128 -31.93 1.96 5.25
C ASP A 128 -31.47 0.57 4.80
N LEU A 129 -31.70 -0.43 5.67
CA LEU A 129 -31.40 -1.85 5.43
C LEU A 129 -32.59 -2.61 4.80
N LYS A 130 -33.66 -1.91 4.38
CA LYS A 130 -34.90 -2.50 3.86
C LYS A 130 -35.58 -3.45 4.87
N LYS A 131 -35.46 -3.17 6.17
CA LYS A 131 -36.06 -3.93 7.27
C LYS A 131 -37.05 -3.06 8.04
N LYS A 132 -38.04 -3.68 8.70
CA LYS A 132 -39.07 -2.95 9.48
C LYS A 132 -38.55 -2.51 10.84
N ASN A 133 -37.79 -3.37 11.49
CA ASN A 133 -37.26 -3.13 12.84
C ASN A 133 -35.87 -3.78 12.99
N TRP A 134 -35.18 -3.56 14.10
CA TRP A 134 -33.86 -4.11 14.38
C TRP A 134 -33.85 -5.63 14.57
N ASP A 135 -34.96 -6.25 14.98
CA ASP A 135 -35.01 -7.71 15.14
C ASP A 135 -35.01 -8.45 13.79
N ASP A 136 -35.44 -7.78 12.74
CA ASP A 136 -35.38 -8.30 11.36
C ASP A 136 -33.99 -8.19 10.75
N VAL A 137 -33.06 -7.44 11.37
CA VAL A 137 -31.70 -7.26 10.90
C VAL A 137 -30.85 -8.43 11.37
N LYS A 138 -30.39 -9.26 10.43
CA LYS A 138 -29.61 -10.46 10.66
C LYS A 138 -28.33 -10.42 9.83
N ILE A 139 -27.31 -11.10 10.31
CA ILE A 139 -26.06 -11.31 9.54
C ILE A 139 -26.37 -12.11 8.28
N TYR A 140 -25.77 -11.70 7.18
CA TYR A 140 -25.92 -12.38 5.88
C TYR A 140 -24.98 -13.59 5.78
N GLY A 141 -25.51 -14.77 6.03
CA GLY A 141 -24.77 -16.02 5.88
C GLY A 141 -23.72 -16.31 6.96
N SER A 142 -22.88 -17.28 6.74
CA SER A 142 -21.78 -17.70 7.60
C SER A 142 -20.44 -17.42 6.91
N TRP A 143 -19.57 -16.64 7.55
CA TRP A 143 -18.40 -16.05 6.92
C TRP A 143 -17.11 -16.74 7.32
N SER A 144 -16.29 -17.05 6.31
CA SER A 144 -14.88 -17.38 6.47
C SER A 144 -14.10 -16.82 5.27
N TRP A 145 -12.81 -16.67 5.40
CA TRP A 145 -11.97 -16.24 4.30
C TRP A 145 -12.03 -17.16 3.07
N ARG A 146 -12.48 -18.43 3.25
CA ARG A 146 -12.61 -19.41 2.17
C ARG A 146 -13.91 -19.30 1.39
N ASN A 147 -14.94 -18.65 1.95
CA ASN A 147 -16.28 -18.58 1.34
C ASN A 147 -16.81 -17.16 1.13
N SER A 148 -16.13 -16.12 1.62
CA SER A 148 -16.61 -14.74 1.52
C SER A 148 -17.02 -14.32 0.10
N TRP A 149 -16.23 -14.68 -0.89
CA TRP A 149 -16.52 -14.42 -2.31
C TRP A 149 -17.74 -15.19 -2.84
N LYS A 150 -17.95 -16.41 -2.34
CA LYS A 150 -19.10 -17.25 -2.74
C LYS A 150 -20.41 -16.74 -2.14
N MET A 151 -20.31 -15.95 -1.07
CA MET A 151 -21.46 -15.33 -0.41
C MET A 151 -22.00 -14.11 -1.15
N ARG A 152 -21.27 -13.58 -2.13
CA ARG A 152 -21.72 -12.42 -2.92
C ARG A 152 -23.05 -12.74 -3.61
N PRO A 153 -24.09 -11.88 -3.44
CA PRO A 153 -25.36 -12.07 -4.15
C PRO A 153 -25.15 -12.14 -5.67
N SER A 154 -25.63 -13.21 -6.30
CA SER A 154 -25.58 -13.35 -7.77
C SER A 154 -26.60 -12.45 -8.44
N ASP A 155 -27.77 -12.28 -7.81
CA ASP A 155 -28.81 -11.36 -8.25
C ASP A 155 -28.61 -9.97 -7.64
N ARG A 156 -28.16 -9.03 -8.46
CA ARG A 156 -27.95 -7.63 -8.05
C ARG A 156 -29.25 -6.85 -7.89
N THR A 157 -30.37 -7.37 -8.40
CA THR A 157 -31.70 -6.73 -8.22
C THR A 157 -32.28 -7.00 -6.83
N ALA A 158 -31.80 -8.01 -6.13
CA ALA A 158 -32.11 -8.27 -4.73
C ALA A 158 -31.40 -7.28 -3.79
N ILE A 159 -31.83 -6.03 -3.83
CA ILE A 159 -31.16 -4.89 -3.20
C ILE A 159 -30.97 -5.10 -1.68
N ASP A 160 -31.94 -5.68 -0.97
CA ASP A 160 -31.83 -5.96 0.45
C ASP A 160 -30.75 -6.99 0.78
N SER A 161 -30.55 -7.98 -0.07
CA SER A 161 -29.46 -8.94 0.04
C SER A 161 -28.09 -8.28 -0.21
N CYS A 162 -28.01 -7.40 -1.21
CA CYS A 162 -26.78 -6.65 -1.50
C CYS A 162 -26.38 -5.72 -0.36
N ILE A 163 -27.33 -4.99 0.20
CA ILE A 163 -27.10 -4.11 1.36
C ILE A 163 -26.63 -4.94 2.56
N ASN A 164 -27.33 -6.03 2.87
CA ASN A 164 -26.98 -6.84 4.03
C ASN A 164 -25.64 -7.57 3.86
N TYR A 165 -25.31 -8.04 2.64
CA TYR A 165 -24.01 -8.59 2.30
C TYR A 165 -22.89 -7.59 2.55
N TYR A 166 -23.00 -6.37 2.03
CA TYR A 166 -22.01 -5.31 2.21
C TYR A 166 -21.76 -4.99 3.69
N TRP A 167 -22.82 -4.76 4.46
CA TRP A 167 -22.68 -4.41 5.87
C TRP A 167 -22.20 -5.55 6.75
N THR A 168 -22.56 -6.79 6.42
CA THR A 168 -22.02 -7.97 7.11
C THR A 168 -20.52 -8.10 6.87
N LEU A 169 -20.06 -7.88 5.65
CA LEU A 169 -18.64 -7.94 5.32
C LEU A 169 -17.85 -6.82 6.05
N ARG A 170 -18.40 -5.61 6.11
CA ARG A 170 -17.80 -4.52 6.88
C ARG A 170 -17.72 -4.84 8.37
N TYR A 171 -18.79 -5.37 8.92
CA TYR A 171 -18.82 -5.75 10.34
C TYR A 171 -17.84 -6.89 10.64
N TRP A 172 -17.69 -7.83 9.73
CA TRP A 172 -16.72 -8.91 9.90
C TRP A 172 -15.26 -8.38 9.96
N ASN A 173 -14.90 -7.44 9.11
CA ASN A 173 -13.61 -6.76 9.17
C ASN A 173 -13.44 -5.97 10.48
N TYR A 174 -14.47 -5.23 10.90
CA TYR A 174 -14.49 -4.54 12.18
C TYR A 174 -14.30 -5.49 13.37
N ALA A 175 -15.05 -6.60 13.42
CA ALA A 175 -14.98 -7.57 14.50
C ALA A 175 -13.59 -8.20 14.59
N THR A 176 -12.98 -8.55 13.45
CA THR A 176 -11.62 -9.05 13.41
C THR A 176 -10.63 -8.01 13.95
N ALA A 177 -10.65 -6.80 13.42
CA ALA A 177 -9.78 -5.72 13.88
C ALA A 177 -9.95 -5.45 15.39
N LYS A 178 -11.20 -5.53 15.90
CA LYS A 178 -11.50 -5.33 17.33
C LYS A 178 -10.88 -6.39 18.24
N VAL A 179 -10.82 -7.64 17.80
CA VAL A 179 -10.12 -8.70 18.54
C VAL A 179 -8.63 -8.38 18.65
N TYR A 180 -8.00 -8.02 17.54
CA TYR A 180 -6.58 -7.64 17.53
C TYR A 180 -6.32 -6.36 18.34
N SER A 181 -7.25 -5.41 18.34
CA SER A 181 -7.19 -4.20 19.18
C SER A 181 -7.15 -4.56 20.68
N ILE A 182 -8.04 -5.46 21.13
CA ILE A 182 -8.06 -5.90 22.52
C ILE A 182 -6.75 -6.62 22.88
N LEU A 183 -6.22 -7.47 21.99
CA LEU A 183 -4.96 -8.12 22.22
C LEU A 183 -3.80 -7.12 22.33
N ALA A 184 -3.74 -6.16 21.42
CA ALA A 184 -2.73 -5.10 21.43
C ALA A 184 -2.80 -4.27 22.72
N GLU A 185 -3.99 -3.89 23.17
CA GLU A 185 -4.21 -3.20 24.44
C GLU A 185 -3.68 -3.99 25.63
N GLU A 186 -3.97 -5.31 25.71
CA GLU A 186 -3.51 -6.17 26.81
C GLU A 186 -1.99 -6.39 26.80
N ILE A 187 -1.37 -6.42 25.62
CA ILE A 187 0.10 -6.47 25.46
C ILE A 187 0.72 -5.14 25.94
N ILE A 188 0.27 -4.01 25.40
CA ILE A 188 0.82 -2.68 25.70
C ILE A 188 0.65 -2.33 27.19
N LYS A 189 -0.47 -2.70 27.79
CA LYS A 189 -0.71 -2.51 29.23
C LYS A 189 0.37 -3.14 30.10
N ARG A 190 0.91 -4.28 29.69
CA ARG A 190 1.96 -5.02 30.46
C ARG A 190 3.37 -4.69 29.99
N MET A 191 3.51 -4.27 28.74
CA MET A 191 4.78 -3.99 28.09
C MET A 191 4.67 -2.71 27.24
N PRO A 192 4.62 -1.52 27.87
CA PRO A 192 4.28 -0.26 27.18
C PRO A 192 5.33 0.23 26.17
N SER A 193 6.55 -0.31 26.23
CA SER A 193 7.63 0.05 25.29
C SER A 193 7.59 -0.75 24.00
N LEU A 194 6.76 -1.80 23.92
CA LEU A 194 6.71 -2.68 22.77
C LEU A 194 5.82 -2.15 21.66
N LYS A 195 6.19 -2.50 20.45
CA LYS A 195 5.35 -2.33 19.26
C LYS A 195 4.61 -3.64 18.96
N VAL A 196 3.32 -3.51 18.66
CA VAL A 196 2.46 -4.63 18.30
C VAL A 196 2.19 -4.58 16.81
N ARG A 197 2.39 -5.68 16.12
CA ARG A 197 2.25 -5.77 14.66
C ARG A 197 1.58 -7.07 14.23
N VAL A 198 1.11 -7.09 12.99
CA VAL A 198 0.65 -8.29 12.29
C VAL A 198 1.25 -8.32 10.89
N ASN A 199 1.47 -9.50 10.33
CA ASN A 199 1.69 -9.66 8.91
C ASN A 199 0.32 -9.81 8.21
N PHE A 200 -0.05 -8.81 7.39
CA PHE A 200 -1.28 -8.86 6.61
C PHE A 200 -1.21 -9.86 5.44
N GLY A 201 -0.05 -10.42 5.18
CA GLY A 201 0.19 -11.37 4.14
C GLY A 201 0.77 -10.75 2.86
N PRO A 202 0.89 -11.56 1.81
CA PRO A 202 1.55 -11.15 0.58
C PRO A 202 0.81 -10.03 -0.17
N PRO A 203 1.48 -9.34 -1.11
CA PRO A 203 0.96 -8.14 -1.78
C PRO A 203 -0.41 -8.26 -2.44
N TRP A 204 -0.79 -9.44 -2.90
CA TRP A 204 -2.16 -9.67 -3.39
C TRP A 204 -3.22 -9.59 -2.29
N ALA A 205 -2.80 -9.75 -1.02
CA ALA A 205 -3.69 -9.59 0.12
C ALA A 205 -4.00 -8.12 0.41
N TYR A 206 -3.20 -7.18 -0.09
CA TYR A 206 -3.40 -5.73 0.13
C TYR A 206 -4.42 -5.09 -0.79
N GLY A 207 -4.98 -5.84 -1.69
CA GLY A 207 -6.07 -5.39 -2.47
C GLY A 207 -7.35 -6.01 -1.97
N TYR A 208 -8.02 -6.65 -2.89
CA TYR A 208 -9.26 -7.35 -2.64
C TYR A 208 -9.14 -8.41 -1.56
N CYS A 209 -7.97 -9.09 -1.49
CA CYS A 209 -7.84 -10.25 -0.64
C CYS A 209 -7.90 -9.89 0.84
N SER A 210 -7.27 -8.81 1.31
CA SER A 210 -7.31 -8.46 2.73
C SER A 210 -8.73 -8.14 3.19
N TYR A 211 -9.47 -7.34 2.41
CA TYR A 211 -10.86 -7.01 2.71
C TYR A 211 -11.77 -8.24 2.69
N MET A 212 -11.67 -9.06 1.63
CA MET A 212 -12.47 -10.28 1.48
C MET A 212 -12.02 -11.41 2.41
N ARG A 213 -10.85 -11.30 3.04
CA ARG A 213 -10.38 -12.20 4.10
C ARG A 213 -10.79 -11.74 5.50
N GLY A 214 -11.41 -10.59 5.66
CA GLY A 214 -11.82 -10.05 6.95
C GLY A 214 -10.66 -9.40 7.74
N ALA A 215 -9.62 -8.93 7.07
CA ALA A 215 -8.43 -8.32 7.67
C ALA A 215 -8.06 -7.01 6.96
N GLU A 216 -9.00 -6.08 6.91
CA GLU A 216 -8.89 -4.83 6.18
C GLU A 216 -7.95 -3.85 6.91
N ILE A 217 -6.88 -3.42 6.21
CA ILE A 217 -5.78 -2.65 6.79
C ILE A 217 -6.22 -1.29 7.38
N TRP A 218 -7.17 -0.59 6.75
CA TRP A 218 -7.70 0.68 7.25
C TRP A 218 -8.53 0.49 8.52
N GLU A 219 -9.26 -0.62 8.62
CA GLU A 219 -10.04 -0.95 9.81
C GLU A 219 -9.11 -1.26 10.99
N PHE A 220 -8.00 -1.98 10.75
CA PHE A 220 -6.97 -2.22 11.76
C PHE A 220 -6.38 -0.91 12.30
N ALA A 221 -6.16 0.07 11.44
CA ALA A 221 -5.72 1.40 11.85
C ALA A 221 -6.79 2.10 12.72
N ARG A 222 -8.05 2.11 12.29
CA ARG A 222 -9.16 2.76 13.02
C ARG A 222 -9.41 2.14 14.38
N GLN A 223 -9.22 0.83 14.50
CA GLN A 223 -9.41 0.12 15.77
C GLN A 223 -8.16 0.11 16.66
N ASN A 224 -7.05 0.75 16.27
CA ASN A 224 -5.77 0.69 16.98
C ASN A 224 -5.27 -0.75 17.20
N SER A 225 -5.48 -1.62 16.22
CA SER A 225 -5.18 -3.05 16.33
C SER A 225 -3.69 -3.35 16.23
N VAL A 226 -2.91 -2.41 15.71
CA VAL A 226 -1.45 -2.46 15.59
C VAL A 226 -0.84 -1.10 15.92
N THR A 227 0.41 -1.10 16.39
CA THR A 227 1.22 0.11 16.61
C THR A 227 2.42 0.20 15.66
N ASP A 228 2.56 -0.83 14.81
CA ASP A 228 3.54 -0.88 13.74
C ASP A 228 2.94 -1.67 12.55
N PHE A 229 2.81 -1.02 11.41
CA PHE A 229 2.36 -1.67 10.17
C PHE A 229 3.53 -2.39 9.52
N TRP A 230 3.41 -3.69 9.36
CA TRP A 230 4.47 -4.55 8.89
C TRP A 230 3.94 -5.54 7.83
N ASN A 231 4.60 -5.57 6.67
CA ASN A 231 4.07 -6.26 5.50
C ASN A 231 5.18 -6.96 4.73
N GLU A 232 4.95 -8.19 4.31
CA GLU A 232 5.84 -8.95 3.45
C GLU A 232 5.66 -8.56 1.97
N ASP A 233 6.77 -8.56 1.23
CA ASP A 233 6.78 -8.00 -0.12
C ASP A 233 7.02 -9.04 -1.22
N TRP A 234 6.61 -10.21 -1.16
CA TRP A 234 6.84 -11.26 -2.19
C TRP A 234 6.87 -10.77 -3.66
N LEU A 235 7.30 -9.55 -3.87
CA LEU A 235 7.47 -8.87 -5.15
C LEU A 235 8.90 -9.09 -5.64
N ASN A 236 9.05 -9.97 -6.60
CA ASN A 236 10.31 -10.21 -7.26
C ASN A 236 10.15 -10.15 -8.78
N THR A 237 11.28 -10.07 -9.47
CA THR A 237 11.35 -9.98 -10.93
C THR A 237 10.98 -11.29 -11.63
N SER A 238 10.81 -12.38 -10.90
CA SER A 238 10.50 -13.68 -11.49
C SER A 238 9.00 -13.96 -11.46
N GLY A 239 8.27 -13.41 -12.43
CA GLY A 239 7.05 -14.00 -12.95
C GLY A 239 5.80 -14.10 -12.06
N TRP A 240 5.91 -14.03 -10.75
CA TRP A 240 4.74 -14.29 -9.92
C TRP A 240 3.75 -13.14 -9.89
N ARG A 241 4.21 -11.93 -10.19
CA ARG A 241 3.34 -10.75 -10.23
C ARG A 241 4.01 -9.65 -11.05
N ASN A 242 3.45 -9.36 -12.15
CA ASN A 242 3.90 -8.42 -13.17
C ASN A 242 4.08 -6.95 -12.72
N ALA A 243 4.35 -6.70 -11.45
CA ALA A 243 4.42 -5.36 -10.88
C ALA A 243 5.84 -4.88 -10.57
N GLY A 244 6.82 -5.79 -10.54
CA GLY A 244 8.22 -5.46 -10.29
C GLY A 244 8.58 -5.17 -8.83
N ILE A 245 9.88 -5.14 -8.56
CA ILE A 245 10.40 -4.98 -7.18
C ILE A 245 10.12 -3.58 -6.60
N GLN A 246 9.97 -2.55 -7.44
CA GLN A 246 9.65 -1.19 -6.97
C GLN A 246 8.28 -1.12 -6.29
N MET A 247 7.40 -2.11 -6.48
CA MET A 247 6.11 -2.17 -5.85
C MET A 247 6.19 -2.28 -4.31
N VAL A 248 7.35 -2.61 -3.75
CA VAL A 248 7.60 -2.51 -2.30
C VAL A 248 7.32 -1.10 -1.78
N SER A 249 7.60 -0.07 -2.58
CA SER A 249 7.29 1.33 -2.25
C SER A 249 5.78 1.57 -2.09
N TYR A 250 4.95 0.94 -2.92
CA TYR A 250 3.49 1.01 -2.82
C TYR A 250 3.00 0.46 -1.47
N LEU A 251 3.54 -0.68 -1.05
CA LEU A 251 3.16 -1.30 0.23
C LEU A 251 3.50 -0.41 1.42
N VAL A 252 4.69 0.21 1.40
CA VAL A 252 5.12 1.10 2.48
C VAL A 252 4.31 2.40 2.48
N ASP A 253 4.02 3.00 1.32
CA ASP A 253 3.21 4.21 1.23
C ASP A 253 1.74 3.98 1.63
N LEU A 254 1.16 2.82 1.27
CA LEU A 254 -0.17 2.41 1.74
C LEU A 254 -0.19 2.23 3.26
N SER A 255 0.75 1.46 3.80
CA SER A 255 0.88 1.24 5.25
C SER A 255 1.08 2.55 6.02
N LYS A 256 1.91 3.45 5.50
CA LYS A 256 2.13 4.79 6.07
C LYS A 256 0.86 5.62 6.07
N SER A 257 0.06 5.53 5.01
CA SER A 257 -1.21 6.25 4.93
C SER A 257 -2.22 5.74 5.95
N CYS A 258 -2.30 4.41 6.15
CA CYS A 258 -3.11 3.80 7.21
C CYS A 258 -2.60 4.18 8.60
N ALA A 259 -1.28 4.11 8.83
CA ALA A 259 -0.63 4.39 10.10
C ALA A 259 -0.88 5.81 10.63
N ARG A 260 -1.17 6.77 9.76
CA ARG A 260 -1.52 8.14 10.16
C ARG A 260 -2.84 8.22 10.96
N LEU A 261 -3.75 7.26 10.79
CA LEU A 261 -5.02 7.24 11.52
C LEU A 261 -4.84 6.98 13.02
N ASN A 262 -3.80 6.23 13.39
CA ASN A 262 -3.53 5.85 14.78
C ASN A 262 -2.11 6.21 15.25
N ASN A 263 -1.36 6.99 14.46
CA ASN A 263 0.01 7.38 14.74
C ASN A 263 0.96 6.17 14.97
N ALA A 264 0.73 5.09 14.23
CA ALA A 264 1.57 3.89 14.26
C ALA A 264 2.88 4.10 13.48
N ASP A 265 3.86 3.25 13.76
CA ASP A 265 5.08 3.15 12.96
C ASP A 265 4.84 2.30 11.69
N VAL A 266 5.82 2.31 10.80
CA VAL A 266 5.83 1.48 9.59
C VAL A 266 7.16 0.76 9.47
N SER A 267 7.09 -0.55 9.35
CA SER A 267 8.22 -1.45 9.10
C SER A 267 8.06 -2.14 7.74
N ALA A 268 9.13 -2.68 7.22
CA ALA A 268 9.13 -3.44 5.97
C ALA A 268 9.65 -4.87 6.21
N PHE A 269 8.98 -5.85 5.63
CA PHE A 269 9.40 -7.24 5.63
C PHE A 269 9.83 -7.62 4.21
N VAL A 270 11.13 -7.50 3.96
CA VAL A 270 11.72 -7.59 2.63
C VAL A 270 12.03 -9.05 2.31
N MET A 271 11.44 -9.54 1.22
CA MET A 271 11.67 -10.90 0.73
C MET A 271 12.91 -10.99 -0.16
N PRO A 272 13.59 -12.17 -0.17
CA PRO A 272 14.76 -12.37 -1.00
C PRO A 272 14.45 -12.16 -2.49
N VAL A 273 15.46 -11.69 -3.20
CA VAL A 273 15.42 -11.46 -4.65
C VAL A 273 16.70 -11.98 -5.30
N SER A 274 16.68 -12.22 -6.60
CA SER A 274 17.86 -12.50 -7.39
C SER A 274 18.60 -11.22 -7.77
N GLY A 275 19.91 -11.23 -7.68
CA GLY A 275 20.78 -10.09 -8.03
C GLY A 275 21.02 -9.12 -6.86
N LYS A 276 22.29 -8.74 -6.68
CA LYS A 276 22.72 -7.85 -5.61
C LYS A 276 22.13 -6.44 -5.72
N GLU A 277 21.93 -5.94 -6.93
CA GLU A 277 21.36 -4.63 -7.20
C GLU A 277 19.87 -4.58 -6.82
N ASN A 278 19.14 -5.68 -7.04
CA ASN A 278 17.71 -5.75 -6.74
C ASN A 278 17.41 -5.64 -5.24
N ILE A 279 18.21 -6.30 -4.39
CA ILE A 279 18.03 -6.16 -2.93
C ILE A 279 18.40 -4.76 -2.48
N GLN A 280 19.44 -4.14 -3.04
CA GLN A 280 19.82 -2.76 -2.73
C GLN A 280 18.70 -1.78 -3.07
N LEU A 281 18.06 -1.94 -4.24
CA LEU A 281 16.91 -1.12 -4.65
C LEU A 281 15.71 -1.28 -3.72
N LYS A 282 15.38 -2.51 -3.32
CA LYS A 282 14.31 -2.74 -2.33
C LYS A 282 14.60 -2.03 -1.01
N LEU A 283 15.81 -2.24 -0.46
CA LEU A 283 16.22 -1.64 0.81
C LEU A 283 16.23 -0.09 0.73
N ALA A 284 16.77 0.47 -0.35
CA ALA A 284 16.75 1.91 -0.55
C ALA A 284 15.31 2.45 -0.64
N SER A 285 14.47 1.77 -1.40
CA SER A 285 13.06 2.18 -1.57
C SER A 285 12.29 2.21 -0.27
N VAL A 286 12.39 1.18 0.57
CA VAL A 286 11.65 1.15 1.84
C VAL A 286 12.13 2.21 2.82
N ILE A 287 13.45 2.50 2.85
CA ILE A 287 14.01 3.62 3.63
C ILE A 287 13.52 4.95 3.08
N GLY A 288 13.57 5.14 1.76
CA GLY A 288 13.06 6.34 1.11
C GLY A 288 11.60 6.62 1.45
N LYS A 289 10.78 5.58 1.58
CA LYS A 289 9.37 5.69 2.01
C LYS A 289 9.18 5.84 3.53
N GLY A 290 10.27 5.85 4.30
CA GLY A 290 10.26 6.16 5.73
C GLY A 290 10.03 4.97 6.65
N ALA A 291 10.22 3.73 6.18
CA ALA A 291 10.24 2.57 7.05
C ALA A 291 11.36 2.69 8.09
N LYS A 292 11.05 2.39 9.37
CA LYS A 292 11.98 2.56 10.50
C LYS A 292 12.63 1.26 10.94
N LYS A 293 12.06 0.14 10.56
CA LYS A 293 12.61 -1.19 10.75
C LYS A 293 12.49 -1.96 9.44
N ILE A 294 13.52 -2.72 9.11
CA ILE A 294 13.55 -3.58 7.94
C ILE A 294 13.92 -4.99 8.41
N ASP A 295 13.00 -5.92 8.25
CA ASP A 295 13.26 -7.33 8.39
C ASP A 295 13.59 -7.91 7.03
N VAL A 296 14.64 -8.73 6.94
CA VAL A 296 14.99 -9.45 5.70
C VAL A 296 14.70 -10.93 5.88
N TYR A 297 13.69 -11.43 5.21
CA TYR A 297 13.28 -12.82 5.21
C TYR A 297 14.13 -13.61 4.24
N ARG A 298 14.62 -14.82 4.53
CA ARG A 298 15.00 -15.31 5.87
C ARG A 298 16.41 -15.85 5.76
N TYR A 299 17.19 -15.64 6.81
CA TYR A 299 18.51 -16.22 6.94
C TYR A 299 18.44 -17.51 7.77
N GLY A 300 19.15 -18.56 7.35
CA GLY A 300 19.22 -19.83 8.04
C GLY A 300 19.65 -20.96 7.11
N PRO A 301 19.81 -22.19 7.60
CA PRO A 301 20.25 -23.29 6.76
C PRO A 301 19.30 -23.55 5.59
N ALA A 302 19.82 -23.51 4.36
CA ALA A 302 19.03 -23.71 3.15
C ALA A 302 18.36 -25.10 3.08
N TYR A 303 18.95 -26.10 3.70
CA TYR A 303 18.36 -27.45 3.80
C TYR A 303 17.07 -27.50 4.65
N TRP A 304 16.84 -26.46 5.45
CA TRP A 304 15.67 -26.39 6.32
C TRP A 304 14.54 -25.54 5.72
N SER A 305 14.88 -24.55 4.89
CA SER A 305 13.91 -23.72 4.18
C SER A 305 14.40 -23.36 2.79
N PRO A 306 13.61 -23.66 1.75
CA PRO A 306 13.95 -23.27 0.38
C PRO A 306 13.99 -21.76 0.19
N ASP A 307 13.35 -20.99 1.08
CA ASP A 307 13.32 -19.52 1.00
C ASP A 307 14.54 -18.86 1.67
N SER A 308 15.46 -19.66 2.25
CA SER A 308 16.67 -19.13 2.87
C SER A 308 17.62 -18.55 1.84
N TRP A 309 18.14 -17.35 2.13
CA TRP A 309 19.17 -16.71 1.30
C TRP A 309 20.59 -16.90 1.85
N SER A 310 20.80 -17.69 2.90
CA SER A 310 22.13 -17.87 3.50
C SER A 310 23.18 -18.42 2.53
N GLY A 311 22.78 -19.17 1.50
CA GLY A 311 23.64 -19.62 0.41
C GLY A 311 23.69 -18.67 -0.81
N ASN A 312 23.01 -17.52 -0.75
CA ASN A 312 22.94 -16.58 -1.86
C ASN A 312 23.97 -15.46 -1.69
N THR A 313 25.10 -15.59 -2.38
CA THR A 313 26.20 -14.63 -2.30
C THR A 313 25.81 -13.23 -2.79
N ASP A 314 24.95 -13.12 -3.79
CA ASP A 314 24.46 -11.83 -4.30
C ASP A 314 23.67 -11.08 -3.21
N MET A 315 22.78 -11.79 -2.50
CA MET A 315 22.05 -11.21 -1.37
C MET A 315 23.00 -10.70 -0.29
N ALA A 316 23.97 -11.54 0.12
CA ALA A 316 24.94 -11.20 1.15
C ALA A 316 25.80 -9.99 0.76
N GLN A 317 26.31 -9.96 -0.46
CA GLN A 317 27.09 -8.82 -0.99
C GLN A 317 26.24 -7.55 -1.12
N GLY A 318 25.00 -7.69 -1.64
CA GLY A 318 24.08 -6.58 -1.80
C GLY A 318 23.74 -5.91 -0.47
N ILE A 319 23.38 -6.71 0.53
CA ILE A 319 23.04 -6.21 1.87
C ILE A 319 24.28 -5.59 2.54
N SER A 320 25.42 -6.29 2.55
CA SER A 320 26.64 -5.79 3.19
C SER A 320 27.16 -4.50 2.58
N TYR A 321 27.01 -4.30 1.28
CA TYR A 321 27.34 -3.03 0.65
C TYR A 321 26.34 -1.95 1.06
N PHE A 322 25.06 -2.26 1.01
CA PHE A 322 24.00 -1.32 1.34
C PHE A 322 24.10 -0.79 2.76
N THR A 323 24.28 -1.67 3.75
CA THR A 323 24.35 -1.30 5.17
C THR A 323 25.55 -0.39 5.47
N ARG A 324 26.72 -0.65 4.85
CA ARG A 324 27.89 0.25 4.97
C ARG A 324 27.67 1.63 4.36
N VAL A 325 26.88 1.72 3.31
CA VAL A 325 26.50 3.02 2.71
C VAL A 325 25.48 3.72 3.58
N LEU A 326 24.49 2.97 4.11
CA LEU A 326 23.44 3.49 4.99
C LEU A 326 24.00 4.05 6.30
N GLU A 327 24.99 3.40 6.92
CA GLU A 327 25.66 3.84 8.14
C GLU A 327 26.07 5.33 8.09
N LYS A 328 26.52 5.80 6.92
CA LYS A 328 26.91 7.20 6.71
C LYS A 328 25.73 8.18 6.72
N ALA A 329 24.51 7.70 6.50
CA ALA A 329 23.30 8.49 6.30
C ALA A 329 22.24 8.29 7.40
N GLU A 330 22.32 7.20 8.19
CA GLU A 330 21.26 6.81 9.11
C GLU A 330 20.94 7.88 10.17
N HIS A 331 21.92 8.67 10.62
CA HIS A 331 21.73 9.74 11.59
C HIS A 331 20.77 10.84 11.10
N ILE A 332 20.61 11.01 9.78
CA ILE A 332 19.62 11.90 9.17
C ILE A 332 18.36 11.13 8.75
N LEU A 333 18.53 9.97 8.12
CA LEU A 333 17.42 9.21 7.52
C LEU A 333 16.54 8.54 8.58
N PHE A 334 17.11 7.98 9.65
CA PHE A 334 16.36 7.28 10.68
C PHE A 334 15.38 8.19 11.42
N PRO A 335 15.79 9.37 11.98
CA PRO A 335 14.83 10.30 12.56
C PRO A 335 14.04 11.10 11.52
N GLY A 336 14.44 11.02 10.25
CA GLY A 336 13.85 11.79 9.16
C GLY A 336 12.37 11.48 8.91
N LYS A 337 11.62 12.51 8.53
CA LYS A 337 10.21 12.43 8.18
C LYS A 337 9.98 12.90 6.75
N LEU A 338 9.10 12.21 6.04
CA LEU A 338 8.65 12.61 4.71
C LEU A 338 7.74 13.83 4.79
N ARG A 339 7.83 14.70 3.82
CA ARG A 339 6.83 15.75 3.61
C ARG A 339 5.51 15.15 3.18
N LYS A 340 4.41 15.82 3.54
CA LYS A 340 3.07 15.43 3.12
C LYS A 340 2.92 15.56 1.60
N ALA A 341 2.32 14.57 0.98
CA ALA A 341 2.01 14.60 -0.44
C ALA A 341 0.86 15.59 -0.75
N GLU A 342 0.86 16.13 -1.95
CA GLU A 342 -0.22 16.98 -2.48
C GLU A 342 -1.13 16.21 -3.45
N VAL A 343 -0.80 14.95 -3.70
CA VAL A 343 -1.54 13.99 -4.54
C VAL A 343 -2.11 12.89 -3.66
N ALA A 344 -3.40 12.59 -3.79
CA ALA A 344 -4.05 11.46 -3.14
C ALA A 344 -4.46 10.40 -4.16
N ILE A 345 -4.27 9.12 -3.84
CA ILE A 345 -4.91 8.00 -4.52
C ILE A 345 -6.08 7.55 -3.65
N ILE A 346 -7.28 7.54 -4.23
CA ILE A 346 -8.49 7.11 -3.52
C ILE A 346 -8.57 5.59 -3.52
N TRP A 347 -8.55 5.01 -2.32
CA TRP A 347 -8.73 3.59 -2.08
C TRP A 347 -10.19 3.28 -1.88
N SER A 348 -10.76 2.42 -2.72
CA SER A 348 -12.15 1.98 -2.58
C SER A 348 -12.24 0.62 -1.89
N ALA A 349 -12.80 0.59 -0.69
CA ALA A 349 -13.19 -0.65 -0.02
C ALA A 349 -14.44 -1.29 -0.66
N SER A 350 -15.26 -0.52 -1.38
CA SER A 350 -16.42 -1.01 -2.12
C SER A 350 -16.05 -1.80 -3.37
N GLU A 351 -14.89 -1.50 -3.97
CA GLU A 351 -14.40 -2.16 -5.18
C GLU A 351 -14.28 -3.68 -5.02
N PRO A 352 -13.52 -4.22 -4.04
CA PRO A 352 -13.36 -5.68 -3.87
C PRO A 352 -14.66 -6.39 -3.52
N VAL A 353 -15.64 -5.68 -2.97
CA VAL A 353 -16.94 -6.25 -2.64
C VAL A 353 -17.68 -6.71 -3.91
N TRP A 354 -17.54 -5.95 -5.00
CA TRP A 354 -18.40 -6.12 -6.16
C TRP A 354 -17.69 -6.52 -7.45
N THR A 355 -16.43 -6.20 -7.63
CA THR A 355 -15.67 -6.66 -8.79
C THR A 355 -15.36 -8.15 -8.70
N THR A 356 -15.23 -8.76 -9.86
CA THR A 356 -14.88 -10.20 -10.02
C THR A 356 -13.49 -10.38 -10.62
N ASP A 357 -12.85 -9.28 -10.95
CA ASP A 357 -11.49 -9.22 -11.49
C ASP A 357 -10.66 -8.21 -10.67
N ASP A 358 -9.36 -8.34 -10.72
CA ASP A 358 -8.43 -7.46 -10.00
C ASP A 358 -7.91 -6.30 -10.87
N ALA A 359 -8.52 -6.06 -12.04
CA ALA A 359 -7.97 -5.15 -13.05
C ALA A 359 -7.83 -3.71 -12.54
N SER A 360 -8.85 -3.17 -11.85
CA SER A 360 -8.82 -1.81 -11.31
C SER A 360 -7.78 -1.65 -10.20
N LEU A 361 -7.63 -2.64 -9.33
CA LEU A 361 -6.62 -2.62 -8.27
C LEU A 361 -5.20 -2.64 -8.84
N TRP A 362 -4.93 -3.54 -9.80
CA TRP A 362 -3.64 -3.59 -10.47
C TRP A 362 -3.36 -2.30 -11.23
N ASN A 363 -4.39 -1.74 -11.87
CA ASN A 363 -4.28 -0.45 -12.52
C ASN A 363 -3.84 0.63 -11.54
N GLN A 364 -4.44 0.69 -10.35
CA GLN A 364 -4.08 1.64 -9.31
C GLN A 364 -2.60 1.51 -8.88
N GLN A 365 -2.10 0.28 -8.74
CA GLN A 365 -0.68 0.05 -8.42
C GLN A 365 0.25 0.51 -9.55
N LEU A 366 -0.14 0.30 -10.80
CA LEU A 366 0.63 0.72 -11.97
C LEU A 366 0.57 2.25 -12.20
N LEU A 367 -0.55 2.90 -11.86
CA LEU A 367 -0.64 4.36 -11.78
C LEU A 367 0.31 4.92 -10.73
N TYR A 368 0.34 4.30 -9.53
CA TYR A 368 1.31 4.65 -8.49
C TYR A 368 2.75 4.56 -9.02
N LEU A 369 3.08 3.47 -9.72
CA LEU A 369 4.41 3.28 -10.29
C LEU A 369 4.78 4.40 -11.28
N ALA A 370 3.87 4.79 -12.17
CA ALA A 370 4.08 5.91 -13.11
C ALA A 370 4.36 7.23 -12.38
N LEU A 371 3.67 7.48 -11.27
CA LEU A 371 3.90 8.66 -10.43
C LEU A 371 5.28 8.62 -9.77
N GLN A 372 5.70 7.45 -9.24
CA GLN A 372 7.03 7.29 -8.66
C GLN A 372 8.14 7.46 -9.70
N HIS A 373 7.96 6.96 -10.93
CA HIS A 373 8.90 7.16 -12.02
C HIS A 373 9.07 8.64 -12.41
N LYS A 374 8.11 9.49 -12.03
CA LYS A 374 8.17 10.96 -12.20
C LYS A 374 8.45 11.71 -10.89
N GLN A 375 8.87 11.00 -9.85
CA GLN A 375 9.17 11.52 -8.51
C GLN A 375 8.00 12.36 -7.93
N ILE A 376 6.79 11.88 -8.08
CA ILE A 376 5.58 12.51 -7.54
C ILE A 376 5.20 11.76 -6.27
N PRO A 377 5.31 12.38 -5.08
CA PRO A 377 4.85 11.77 -3.84
C PRO A 377 3.33 11.63 -3.83
N VAL A 378 2.86 10.52 -3.27
CA VAL A 378 1.43 10.25 -3.11
C VAL A 378 1.10 9.78 -1.72
N ASP A 379 -0.11 10.09 -1.26
CA ASP A 379 -0.75 9.48 -0.11
C ASP A 379 -1.96 8.66 -0.57
N PHE A 380 -2.34 7.65 0.20
CA PHE A 380 -3.61 6.95 0.01
C PHE A 380 -4.64 7.50 0.98
N ILE A 381 -5.88 7.59 0.55
CA ILE A 381 -7.05 7.90 1.40
C ILE A 381 -8.19 6.97 1.04
N ASP A 382 -8.88 6.46 2.02
CA ASP A 382 -10.03 5.60 1.76
C ASP A 382 -11.36 6.38 1.66
N GLU A 383 -12.42 5.67 1.30
CA GLU A 383 -13.76 6.24 1.10
C GLU A 383 -14.27 7.00 2.33
N LEU A 384 -14.02 6.50 3.55
CA LEU A 384 -14.46 7.15 4.78
C LEU A 384 -13.69 8.45 5.05
N MET A 385 -12.41 8.48 4.74
CA MET A 385 -11.61 9.72 4.82
C MET A 385 -12.10 10.75 3.79
N VAL A 386 -12.48 10.30 2.59
CA VAL A 386 -13.10 11.18 1.57
C VAL A 386 -14.39 11.80 2.11
N GLU A 387 -15.27 11.02 2.72
CA GLU A 387 -16.50 11.49 3.36
C GLU A 387 -16.24 12.51 4.49
N GLN A 388 -15.10 12.38 5.17
CA GLN A 388 -14.63 13.28 6.23
C GLN A 388 -13.84 14.49 5.70
N ASN A 389 -13.96 14.80 4.42
CA ASN A 389 -13.32 15.93 3.76
C ASN A 389 -11.77 15.89 3.71
N ALA A 390 -11.16 14.72 3.79
CA ALA A 390 -9.70 14.59 3.69
C ALA A 390 -9.13 15.15 2.37
N LEU A 391 -9.92 15.16 1.30
CA LEU A 391 -9.54 15.72 0.00
C LEU A 391 -9.13 17.20 0.07
N ASN A 392 -9.63 17.98 1.04
CA ASN A 392 -9.26 19.39 1.21
C ASN A 392 -7.77 19.62 1.49
N GLN A 393 -7.03 18.55 1.80
CA GLN A 393 -5.59 18.60 2.06
C GLN A 393 -4.75 18.36 0.80
N TYR A 394 -5.37 18.02 -0.33
CA TYR A 394 -4.71 17.65 -1.58
C TYR A 394 -5.08 18.60 -2.70
N LYS A 395 -4.16 18.78 -3.65
CA LYS A 395 -4.40 19.56 -4.87
C LYS A 395 -5.07 18.74 -5.96
N ILE A 396 -4.81 17.43 -5.94
CA ILE A 396 -5.35 16.49 -6.91
C ILE A 396 -5.60 15.12 -6.25
N ALA A 397 -6.69 14.48 -6.67
CA ALA A 397 -6.99 13.09 -6.35
C ALA A 397 -7.00 12.23 -7.62
N ILE A 398 -6.60 10.97 -7.48
CA ILE A 398 -6.62 9.95 -8.54
C ILE A 398 -7.64 8.89 -8.14
N LEU A 399 -8.58 8.61 -9.03
CA LEU A 399 -9.64 7.62 -8.85
C LEU A 399 -9.58 6.59 -9.98
N SER A 400 -9.33 5.34 -9.60
CA SER A 400 -9.36 4.19 -10.50
C SER A 400 -10.17 3.07 -9.85
N SER A 401 -11.49 3.21 -9.87
CA SER A 401 -12.43 2.27 -9.24
C SER A 401 -13.76 2.29 -9.95
N GLN A 402 -14.36 1.12 -10.09
CA GLN A 402 -15.71 0.96 -10.65
C GLN A 402 -16.80 1.18 -9.60
N TYR A 403 -16.54 0.78 -8.35
CA TYR A 403 -17.47 0.91 -7.23
C TYR A 403 -16.90 1.86 -6.19
N LEU A 404 -17.76 2.75 -5.67
CA LEU A 404 -17.40 3.71 -4.65
C LEU A 404 -18.65 4.11 -3.87
N ARG A 405 -18.53 4.32 -2.56
CA ARG A 405 -19.65 4.77 -1.73
C ARG A 405 -20.31 6.03 -2.29
N LYS A 406 -21.63 6.04 -2.28
CA LYS A 406 -22.43 7.16 -2.78
C LYS A 406 -22.10 8.48 -2.08
N SER A 407 -21.89 8.44 -0.76
CA SER A 407 -21.46 9.60 0.04
C SER A 407 -20.08 10.11 -0.35
N ALA A 408 -19.12 9.20 -0.60
CA ALA A 408 -17.79 9.57 -1.09
C ALA A 408 -17.84 10.22 -2.48
N LYS A 409 -18.69 9.71 -3.40
CA LYS A 409 -18.89 10.33 -4.71
C LYS A 409 -19.41 11.76 -4.59
N LYS A 410 -20.37 12.00 -3.68
CA LYS A 410 -20.89 13.34 -3.41
C LYS A 410 -19.78 14.25 -2.88
N ALA A 411 -18.99 13.78 -1.92
CA ALA A 411 -17.87 14.55 -1.38
C ALA A 411 -16.82 14.89 -2.46
N ILE A 412 -16.52 13.96 -3.38
CA ILE A 412 -15.65 14.22 -4.54
C ILE A 412 -16.26 15.29 -5.44
N ALA A 413 -17.54 15.18 -5.79
CA ALA A 413 -18.22 16.16 -6.64
C ALA A 413 -18.20 17.58 -6.03
N ASP A 414 -18.49 17.68 -4.73
CA ASP A 414 -18.46 18.94 -3.99
C ASP A 414 -17.03 19.51 -3.94
N TRP A 415 -16.03 18.67 -3.67
CA TRP A 415 -14.62 19.08 -3.65
C TRP A 415 -14.13 19.58 -5.00
N VAL A 416 -14.44 18.88 -6.11
CA VAL A 416 -14.09 19.34 -7.47
C VAL A 416 -14.81 20.65 -7.78
N SER A 417 -16.10 20.76 -7.46
CA SER A 417 -16.87 22.00 -7.67
C SER A 417 -16.24 23.21 -6.98
N ASN A 418 -15.59 22.98 -5.83
CA ASN A 418 -14.90 24.01 -5.04
C ASN A 418 -13.46 24.31 -5.47
N GLY A 419 -12.92 23.60 -6.47
CA GLY A 419 -11.61 23.89 -7.06
C GLY A 419 -10.60 22.74 -6.97
N GLY A 420 -10.99 21.58 -6.46
CA GLY A 420 -10.18 20.37 -6.48
C GLY A 420 -9.96 19.86 -7.91
N ASN A 421 -8.86 19.15 -8.13
CA ASN A 421 -8.58 18.52 -9.42
C ASN A 421 -8.72 16.99 -9.29
N LEU A 422 -9.36 16.36 -10.26
CA LEU A 422 -9.59 14.91 -10.24
C LEU A 422 -9.03 14.27 -11.52
N TRP A 423 -8.23 13.24 -11.35
CA TRP A 423 -7.79 12.36 -12.43
C TRP A 423 -8.52 11.02 -12.33
N VAL A 424 -9.13 10.56 -13.41
CA VAL A 424 -9.97 9.35 -13.43
C VAL A 424 -9.62 8.51 -14.65
N ASP A 425 -9.64 7.18 -14.51
CA ASP A 425 -9.53 6.28 -15.66
C ASP A 425 -10.47 5.07 -15.59
N GLY A 426 -10.54 4.35 -16.68
CA GLY A 426 -11.34 3.13 -16.80
C GLY A 426 -12.84 3.39 -16.57
N ILE A 427 -13.49 2.51 -15.81
CA ILE A 427 -14.90 2.66 -15.45
C ILE A 427 -15.01 3.67 -14.30
N PRO A 428 -15.61 4.86 -14.52
CA PRO A 428 -15.50 5.99 -13.61
C PRO A 428 -16.51 5.90 -12.45
N ALA A 429 -16.33 4.96 -11.55
CA ALA A 429 -17.12 4.73 -10.34
C ALA A 429 -18.65 4.76 -10.58
N THR A 430 -19.13 4.04 -11.59
CA THR A 430 -20.57 3.98 -11.92
C THR A 430 -21.38 3.05 -11.02
N GLY A 431 -20.74 2.27 -10.14
CA GLY A 431 -21.38 1.43 -9.12
C GLY A 431 -21.25 2.01 -7.71
N ASP A 432 -22.28 1.84 -6.86
CA ASP A 432 -22.25 2.23 -5.45
C ASP A 432 -21.74 1.11 -4.52
N GLU A 433 -21.72 1.36 -3.20
CA GLU A 433 -21.31 0.42 -2.17
C GLU A 433 -22.20 -0.84 -2.09
N TYR A 434 -23.38 -0.81 -2.67
CA TYR A 434 -24.32 -1.93 -2.70
C TYR A 434 -24.31 -2.66 -4.06
N GLY A 435 -23.37 -2.31 -4.94
CA GLY A 435 -23.27 -2.89 -6.29
C GLY A 435 -24.37 -2.42 -7.25
N GLN A 436 -25.07 -1.32 -6.91
CA GLN A 436 -26.10 -0.72 -7.75
C GLN A 436 -25.51 0.37 -8.63
N THR A 437 -26.14 0.63 -9.77
CA THR A 437 -25.74 1.74 -10.65
C THR A 437 -25.89 3.09 -9.93
N CYS A 438 -24.85 3.89 -9.97
CA CYS A 438 -24.79 5.20 -9.35
C CYS A 438 -23.86 6.13 -10.13
N GLU A 439 -24.42 6.90 -11.05
CA GLU A 439 -23.69 7.68 -12.05
C GLU A 439 -23.43 9.13 -11.62
N LEU A 440 -23.35 9.39 -10.31
CA LEU A 440 -23.15 10.74 -9.75
C LEU A 440 -21.90 11.45 -10.27
N LEU A 441 -20.85 10.70 -10.65
CA LEU A 441 -19.61 11.30 -11.15
C LEU A 441 -19.60 11.55 -12.66
N LEU A 442 -20.50 10.96 -13.46
CA LEU A 442 -20.51 11.20 -14.90
C LEU A 442 -20.66 12.70 -15.25
N PRO A 443 -21.59 13.47 -14.63
CA PRO A 443 -21.67 14.93 -14.85
C PRO A 443 -20.42 15.69 -14.41
N VAL A 444 -19.74 15.24 -13.36
CA VAL A 444 -18.51 15.83 -12.84
C VAL A 444 -17.37 15.66 -13.84
N ILE A 445 -17.33 14.48 -14.49
CA ILE A 445 -16.36 14.12 -15.52
C ILE A 445 -16.69 14.80 -16.87
N GLY A 446 -17.93 15.20 -17.08
CA GLY A 446 -18.38 15.86 -18.31
C GLY A 446 -18.89 14.90 -19.40
N ILE A 447 -19.36 13.74 -18.99
CA ILE A 447 -19.89 12.70 -19.89
C ILE A 447 -21.34 12.34 -19.53
N ASN A 448 -22.10 11.79 -20.48
CA ASN A 448 -23.50 11.39 -20.26
C ASN A 448 -23.62 9.91 -19.87
N ASP A 449 -22.90 9.07 -20.58
CA ASP A 449 -23.03 7.62 -20.54
C ASP A 449 -21.68 6.96 -20.81
N ILE A 450 -21.60 5.68 -20.54
CA ILE A 450 -20.45 4.86 -20.91
C ILE A 450 -20.91 3.55 -21.56
N THR A 451 -20.13 3.07 -22.52
CA THR A 451 -20.22 1.70 -23.04
C THR A 451 -18.86 1.05 -22.88
N VAL A 452 -18.84 -0.07 -22.17
CA VAL A 452 -17.62 -0.84 -21.94
C VAL A 452 -17.43 -1.84 -23.05
N VAL A 453 -16.29 -1.77 -23.75
CA VAL A 453 -15.85 -2.80 -24.69
C VAL A 453 -14.79 -3.61 -23.98
N ASP A 454 -15.18 -4.76 -23.47
CA ASP A 454 -14.28 -5.66 -22.77
C ASP A 454 -13.37 -6.39 -23.75
N SER A 455 -12.09 -6.42 -23.39
CA SER A 455 -11.18 -7.40 -23.90
C SER A 455 -10.81 -8.34 -22.76
N ALA A 456 -10.81 -9.63 -23.01
CA ALA A 456 -10.38 -10.74 -22.16
C ALA A 456 -9.75 -10.36 -20.80
N ILE A 457 -10.56 -9.74 -19.92
CA ILE A 457 -10.21 -9.62 -18.51
C ILE A 457 -10.54 -10.96 -17.90
N GLY A 458 -9.51 -11.75 -17.59
CA GLY A 458 -9.68 -13.08 -17.02
C GLY A 458 -10.27 -13.00 -15.61
N ARG A 459 -11.22 -13.87 -15.30
CA ARG A 459 -11.68 -14.15 -13.94
C ARG A 459 -10.60 -14.95 -13.22
N SER A 460 -9.60 -14.32 -12.65
CA SER A 460 -8.60 -15.05 -11.88
C SER A 460 -8.16 -14.26 -10.68
N MET A 461 -8.16 -14.90 -9.52
CA MET A 461 -7.45 -14.42 -8.34
C MET A 461 -5.92 -14.45 -8.52
N ASN A 462 -5.44 -14.95 -9.63
CA ASN A 462 -4.04 -14.88 -10.00
C ASN A 462 -3.82 -13.60 -10.83
N PRO A 463 -3.09 -12.61 -10.30
CA PRO A 463 -2.81 -11.35 -10.99
C PRO A 463 -2.18 -11.50 -12.38
N GLN A 464 -1.53 -12.62 -12.63
CA GLN A 464 -0.97 -12.95 -13.94
C GLN A 464 -2.04 -13.14 -15.03
N ASN A 465 -3.28 -13.42 -14.63
CA ASN A 465 -4.40 -13.71 -15.55
C ASN A 465 -5.47 -12.62 -15.55
N GLY A 466 -5.32 -11.54 -14.76
CA GLY A 466 -6.35 -10.51 -14.62
C GLY A 466 -6.49 -9.62 -15.86
N VAL A 467 -5.39 -9.28 -16.51
CA VAL A 467 -5.37 -8.52 -17.77
C VAL A 467 -4.32 -9.11 -18.68
N ASN A 468 -4.73 -9.53 -19.86
CA ASN A 468 -3.78 -9.96 -20.89
C ASN A 468 -3.24 -8.71 -21.63
N PRO A 469 -1.97 -8.33 -21.45
CA PRO A 469 -1.41 -7.13 -22.09
C PRO A 469 -1.31 -7.26 -23.61
N SER A 470 -1.45 -8.48 -24.17
CA SER A 470 -1.45 -8.72 -25.61
C SER A 470 -2.81 -8.45 -26.26
N VAL A 471 -3.86 -8.26 -25.46
CA VAL A 471 -5.22 -7.95 -25.98
C VAL A 471 -5.43 -6.45 -25.86
N ILE A 472 -5.33 -5.77 -27.00
CA ILE A 472 -5.48 -4.33 -27.13
C ILE A 472 -6.83 -4.05 -27.80
N PRO A 473 -7.89 -3.67 -27.05
CA PRO A 473 -9.21 -3.41 -27.62
C PRO A 473 -9.29 -2.11 -28.43
N GLY A 474 -8.25 -1.28 -28.38
CA GLY A 474 -8.18 -0.04 -29.13
C GLY A 474 -6.86 0.71 -28.92
N THR A 475 -6.69 1.76 -29.69
CA THR A 475 -5.54 2.67 -29.62
C THR A 475 -6.04 4.10 -29.44
N ILE A 476 -5.46 4.80 -28.48
CA ILE A 476 -5.69 6.23 -28.26
C ILE A 476 -4.67 7.01 -29.10
N ARG A 477 -5.13 7.95 -29.90
CA ARG A 477 -4.27 8.92 -30.56
C ARG A 477 -4.38 10.26 -29.83
N ILE A 478 -3.25 10.78 -29.35
CA ILE A 478 -3.17 12.09 -28.69
C ILE A 478 -3.20 13.18 -29.78
N ILE A 479 -4.18 14.08 -29.71
CA ILE A 479 -4.43 15.05 -30.79
C ILE A 479 -3.25 16.00 -31.01
N GLN A 480 -2.59 16.44 -29.95
CA GLN A 480 -1.56 17.46 -30.03
C GLN A 480 -0.21 16.92 -30.55
N SER A 481 0.15 15.70 -30.23
CA SER A 481 1.44 15.11 -30.57
C SER A 481 1.35 14.04 -31.66
N ASP A 482 0.15 13.64 -32.03
CA ASP A 482 -0.16 12.50 -32.93
C ASP A 482 0.40 11.13 -32.43
N GLU A 483 0.83 11.09 -31.19
CA GLU A 483 1.34 9.87 -30.56
C GLU A 483 0.21 8.90 -30.25
N THR A 484 0.53 7.60 -30.26
CA THR A 484 -0.44 6.55 -30.03
C THR A 484 -0.13 5.78 -28.74
N ILE A 485 -1.19 5.48 -27.96
CA ILE A 485 -1.13 4.75 -26.69
C ILE A 485 -2.06 3.54 -26.78
N PRO A 486 -1.59 2.32 -26.53
CA PRO A 486 -2.44 1.15 -26.53
C PRO A 486 -3.43 1.19 -25.35
N ALA A 487 -4.70 0.96 -25.61
CA ALA A 487 -5.67 0.68 -24.56
C ALA A 487 -5.53 -0.79 -24.13
N VAL A 488 -5.32 -1.02 -22.84
CA VAL A 488 -5.14 -2.38 -22.30
C VAL A 488 -6.24 -2.70 -21.31
N GLY A 489 -6.81 -3.88 -21.44
CA GLY A 489 -7.87 -4.38 -20.57
C GLY A 489 -9.26 -3.91 -21.00
N ARG A 490 -9.54 -2.61 -21.07
CA ARG A 490 -10.85 -2.06 -21.41
C ARG A 490 -10.76 -0.86 -22.32
N LYS A 491 -11.71 -0.75 -23.23
CA LYS A 491 -11.99 0.46 -24.03
C LYS A 491 -13.35 0.99 -23.60
N ILE A 492 -13.38 2.23 -23.14
CA ILE A 492 -14.60 2.88 -22.69
C ILE A 492 -15.03 3.92 -23.74
N LEU A 493 -16.20 3.72 -24.29
CA LEU A 493 -16.83 4.67 -25.19
C LEU A 493 -17.78 5.55 -24.39
N PHE A 494 -17.83 6.83 -24.69
CA PHE A 494 -18.67 7.80 -24.00
C PHE A 494 -19.06 8.96 -24.90
N SER A 495 -20.13 9.66 -24.54
CA SER A 495 -20.55 10.91 -25.19
C SER A 495 -20.31 12.11 -24.26
N LEU A 496 -19.95 13.26 -24.84
CA LEU A 496 -19.69 14.48 -24.08
C LEU A 496 -21.01 15.12 -23.63
N ARG A 497 -21.06 15.52 -22.35
CA ARG A 497 -22.23 16.22 -21.79
C ARG A 497 -22.24 17.71 -22.12
N ASN A 498 -21.10 18.36 -21.94
CA ASN A 498 -20.93 19.82 -22.19
C ASN A 498 -19.68 20.04 -23.05
N PRO A 499 -19.77 19.91 -24.38
CA PRO A 499 -18.62 20.02 -25.26
C PRO A 499 -17.87 21.35 -25.11
N GLU A 500 -18.58 22.45 -24.81
CA GLU A 500 -18.01 23.79 -24.63
C GLU A 500 -17.12 23.94 -23.38
N LYS A 501 -17.30 23.05 -22.39
CA LYS A 501 -16.48 22.98 -21.15
C LYS A 501 -15.46 21.85 -21.17
N THR A 502 -15.42 21.12 -22.29
CA THR A 502 -14.63 19.88 -22.39
C THR A 502 -13.63 19.98 -23.54
N LYS A 503 -12.35 19.86 -23.20
CA LYS A 503 -11.27 19.74 -24.19
C LYS A 503 -11.02 18.26 -24.47
N VAL A 504 -11.13 17.85 -25.74
CA VAL A 504 -10.71 16.50 -26.18
C VAL A 504 -9.21 16.51 -26.36
N ILE A 505 -8.53 15.62 -25.63
CA ILE A 505 -7.07 15.45 -25.62
C ILE A 505 -6.66 14.29 -26.51
N GLY A 506 -7.43 13.19 -26.48
CA GLY A 506 -7.19 12.00 -27.28
C GLY A 506 -8.47 11.42 -27.85
N VAL A 507 -8.32 10.68 -28.94
CA VAL A 507 -9.44 10.04 -29.66
C VAL A 507 -9.12 8.58 -29.92
N TRP A 508 -10.17 7.76 -30.03
CA TRP A 508 -10.09 6.40 -30.55
C TRP A 508 -9.83 6.39 -32.05
N GLU A 509 -9.57 5.24 -32.63
CA GLU A 509 -9.32 5.03 -34.08
C GLU A 509 -10.48 5.56 -34.96
N ASP A 510 -11.69 5.58 -34.42
CA ASP A 510 -12.91 6.08 -35.08
C ASP A 510 -13.17 7.57 -34.81
N ASN A 511 -12.20 8.30 -34.27
CA ASN A 511 -12.24 9.70 -33.88
C ASN A 511 -13.23 10.07 -32.75
N ARG A 512 -13.84 9.09 -32.07
CA ARG A 512 -14.60 9.37 -30.84
C ARG A 512 -13.66 9.76 -29.70
N PRO A 513 -14.08 10.62 -28.76
CA PRO A 513 -13.26 11.00 -27.61
C PRO A 513 -12.82 9.78 -26.78
N SER A 514 -11.56 9.77 -26.35
CA SER A 514 -10.99 8.75 -25.48
C SER A 514 -10.31 9.34 -24.25
N VAL A 515 -9.76 10.57 -24.37
CA VAL A 515 -9.15 11.32 -23.28
C VAL A 515 -9.69 12.73 -23.31
N ILE A 516 -10.15 13.22 -22.16
CA ILE A 516 -10.74 14.55 -22.05
C ILE A 516 -10.25 15.28 -20.78
N GLU A 517 -10.24 16.61 -20.86
CA GLU A 517 -10.17 17.51 -19.72
C GLU A 517 -11.47 18.32 -19.64
N HIS A 518 -12.17 18.23 -18.52
CA HIS A 518 -13.45 18.89 -18.27
C HIS A 518 -13.35 19.88 -17.11
N ARG A 519 -14.08 20.99 -17.20
CA ARG A 519 -14.24 21.97 -16.12
C ARG A 519 -15.57 21.75 -15.41
N TYR A 520 -15.49 21.49 -14.09
CA TYR A 520 -16.65 21.34 -13.23
C TYR A 520 -16.58 22.29 -12.03
N GLY A 521 -17.50 23.22 -11.94
CA GLY A 521 -17.40 24.31 -10.96
C GLY A 521 -16.10 25.10 -11.13
N LYS A 522 -15.29 25.18 -10.07
CA LYS A 522 -13.97 25.82 -10.09
C LYS A 522 -12.84 24.82 -10.38
N GLY A 523 -13.11 23.52 -10.34
CA GLY A 523 -12.12 22.46 -10.51
C GLY A 523 -12.02 21.93 -11.93
N ARG A 524 -11.10 21.00 -12.10
CA ARG A 524 -10.83 20.32 -13.38
C ARG A 524 -10.83 18.81 -13.19
N VAL A 525 -11.32 18.11 -14.20
CA VAL A 525 -11.28 16.64 -14.24
C VAL A 525 -10.58 16.21 -15.52
N PHE A 526 -9.65 15.28 -15.37
CA PHE A 526 -9.00 14.59 -16.48
C PHE A 526 -9.50 13.15 -16.50
N TYR A 527 -10.01 12.70 -17.63
CA TYR A 527 -10.56 11.36 -17.77
C TYR A 527 -9.94 10.62 -18.94
N VAL A 528 -9.57 9.36 -18.68
CA VAL A 528 -8.98 8.44 -19.65
C VAL A 528 -9.91 7.23 -19.81
N GLY A 529 -10.42 6.99 -21.01
CA GLY A 529 -11.36 5.91 -21.33
C GLY A 529 -10.74 4.51 -21.41
N THR A 530 -9.63 4.27 -20.72
CA THR A 530 -8.99 2.94 -20.55
C THR A 530 -8.30 2.88 -19.21
N TYR A 531 -7.77 1.72 -18.84
CA TYR A 531 -6.88 1.57 -17.69
C TYR A 531 -5.46 2.04 -18.06
N ALA A 532 -5.13 3.29 -17.73
CA ALA A 532 -3.88 3.93 -18.11
C ALA A 532 -2.64 3.28 -17.47
N GLY A 533 -2.77 2.75 -16.26
CA GLY A 533 -1.69 1.98 -15.61
C GLY A 533 -1.37 0.70 -16.36
N HIS A 534 -2.37 -0.06 -16.81
CA HIS A 534 -2.15 -1.24 -17.64
C HIS A 534 -1.53 -0.88 -18.99
N SER A 535 -1.95 0.22 -19.60
CA SER A 535 -1.34 0.75 -20.83
C SER A 535 0.14 1.06 -20.61
N TYR A 536 0.47 1.73 -19.50
CA TYR A 536 1.86 2.03 -19.11
C TYR A 536 2.72 0.78 -18.90
N ASN A 537 2.11 -0.30 -18.44
CA ASN A 537 2.78 -1.58 -18.19
C ASN A 537 2.85 -2.50 -19.43
N SER A 538 2.22 -2.15 -20.54
CA SER A 538 2.04 -3.04 -21.69
C SER A 538 3.31 -3.35 -22.45
N SER A 539 4.28 -2.43 -22.43
CA SER A 539 5.57 -2.55 -23.13
C SER A 539 6.71 -3.02 -22.23
N VAL A 540 6.42 -3.33 -20.97
CA VAL A 540 7.45 -3.62 -19.97
C VAL A 540 8.07 -4.99 -20.20
N GLU A 541 9.38 -5.00 -20.29
CA GLU A 541 10.20 -6.21 -20.38
C GLU A 541 10.52 -6.75 -18.99
N ARG A 542 10.38 -8.06 -18.82
CA ARG A 542 10.64 -8.78 -17.57
C ARG A 542 11.60 -9.93 -17.82
N ILE A 543 12.84 -9.74 -17.37
CA ILE A 543 13.89 -10.75 -17.46
C ILE A 543 14.17 -11.23 -16.02
N PRO A 544 14.12 -12.56 -15.75
CA PRO A 544 14.43 -13.08 -14.43
C PRO A 544 15.77 -12.55 -13.88
N GLY A 545 15.76 -12.07 -12.65
CA GLY A 545 16.95 -11.51 -11.98
C GLY A 545 17.32 -10.07 -12.39
N LYS A 546 16.59 -9.45 -13.30
CA LYS A 546 16.77 -8.03 -13.67
C LYS A 546 15.56 -7.21 -13.28
N ILE A 547 15.74 -5.90 -13.11
CA ILE A 547 14.62 -4.98 -12.92
C ILE A 547 13.83 -4.81 -14.21
N GLU A 548 12.58 -4.42 -14.07
CA GLU A 548 11.68 -4.17 -15.19
C GLU A 548 12.11 -2.92 -15.96
N THR A 549 12.10 -3.02 -17.28
CA THR A 549 12.45 -1.92 -18.20
C THR A 549 11.44 -1.79 -19.32
N GLY A 550 11.61 -0.80 -20.21
CA GLY A 550 10.72 -0.61 -21.35
C GLY A 550 9.48 0.23 -21.08
N TYR A 551 9.42 0.90 -19.95
CA TYR A 551 8.35 1.87 -19.65
C TYR A 551 8.38 3.07 -20.59
N ARG A 552 7.31 3.28 -21.36
CA ARG A 552 7.25 4.33 -22.38
C ARG A 552 6.87 5.68 -21.79
N GLU A 553 7.46 6.73 -22.36
CA GLU A 553 7.27 8.11 -21.92
C GLU A 553 5.84 8.61 -22.17
N ASN A 554 5.24 8.26 -23.31
CA ASN A 554 3.92 8.76 -23.70
C ASN A 554 2.81 8.28 -22.77
N GLU A 555 2.84 7.00 -22.41
CA GLU A 555 1.90 6.43 -21.43
C GLU A 555 2.12 7.02 -20.05
N ARG A 556 3.38 7.30 -19.66
CA ARG A 556 3.67 7.98 -18.40
C ARG A 556 3.16 9.41 -18.41
N LYS A 557 3.38 10.18 -19.49
CA LYS A 557 2.85 11.54 -19.65
C LYS A 557 1.32 11.58 -19.53
N LEU A 558 0.60 10.65 -20.13
CA LEU A 558 -0.85 10.54 -20.01
C LEU A 558 -1.31 10.51 -18.54
N ILE A 559 -0.52 9.88 -17.67
CA ILE A 559 -0.82 9.79 -16.23
C ILE A 559 -0.34 11.04 -15.50
N THR A 560 0.86 11.54 -15.80
CA THR A 560 1.58 12.48 -14.93
C THR A 560 1.47 13.95 -15.34
N ASP A 561 1.27 14.28 -16.61
CA ASP A 561 1.30 15.69 -17.07
C ASP A 561 0.18 16.53 -16.48
N PHE A 562 -1.05 15.99 -16.42
CA PHE A 562 -2.16 16.68 -15.77
C PHE A 562 -1.90 16.88 -14.27
N VAL A 563 -1.32 15.87 -13.61
CA VAL A 563 -0.96 15.91 -12.18
C VAL A 563 0.04 17.02 -11.92
N LEU A 564 1.12 17.10 -12.71
CA LEU A 564 2.13 18.17 -12.63
C LEU A 564 1.52 19.53 -12.98
N GLY A 565 0.62 19.58 -13.95
CA GLY A 565 -0.12 20.78 -14.37
C GLY A 565 -1.08 21.34 -13.29
N CYS A 566 -1.34 20.60 -12.22
CA CYS A 566 -2.07 21.08 -11.04
C CYS A 566 -1.19 21.88 -10.06
N GLY A 567 0.07 22.14 -10.41
CA GLY A 567 0.99 22.94 -9.61
C GLY A 567 1.40 22.26 -8.28
N ILE A 568 1.50 20.93 -8.30
CA ILE A 568 2.01 20.17 -7.15
C ILE A 568 3.49 20.47 -6.92
N GLN A 569 3.91 20.41 -5.67
CA GLN A 569 5.31 20.53 -5.30
C GLN A 569 5.93 19.16 -5.10
N ARG A 570 7.03 18.91 -5.79
CA ARG A 570 7.88 17.74 -5.57
C ARG A 570 9.00 18.14 -4.61
N PRO A 571 9.15 17.46 -3.47
CA PRO A 571 10.25 17.75 -2.52
C PRO A 571 11.63 17.52 -3.14
N VAL A 572 11.75 16.54 -4.01
CA VAL A 572 12.94 16.22 -4.78
C VAL A 572 12.53 15.66 -6.15
N TRP A 573 13.31 15.99 -7.20
CA TRP A 573 13.11 15.39 -8.54
C TRP A 573 14.41 15.35 -9.32
N CYS A 574 14.46 14.47 -10.31
CA CYS A 574 15.61 14.27 -11.18
C CYS A 574 15.33 14.75 -12.61
N SER A 575 16.40 15.02 -13.37
CA SER A 575 16.31 15.33 -14.81
C SER A 575 15.95 14.12 -15.67
N VAL A 576 15.92 12.93 -15.09
CA VAL A 576 15.56 11.67 -15.73
C VAL A 576 14.40 10.99 -15.01
N ASP A 577 13.65 10.20 -15.76
CA ASP A 577 12.54 9.41 -15.23
C ASP A 577 13.02 8.02 -14.76
N CYS A 578 12.12 7.23 -14.18
CA CYS A 578 12.43 5.91 -13.64
C CYS A 578 13.53 5.90 -12.55
N VAL A 579 13.72 7.02 -11.89
CA VAL A 579 14.48 7.15 -10.64
C VAL A 579 13.49 7.48 -9.54
N GLN A 580 13.39 6.64 -8.53
CA GLN A 580 12.66 6.99 -7.31
C GLN A 580 13.53 7.96 -6.50
N ALA A 581 12.95 9.06 -6.06
CA ALA A 581 13.63 10.06 -5.24
C ALA A 581 12.72 10.47 -4.08
N ASP A 582 13.20 10.29 -2.87
CA ASP A 582 12.46 10.59 -1.65
C ASP A 582 13.28 11.53 -0.75
N LEU A 583 12.60 12.47 -0.08
CA LEU A 583 13.21 13.45 0.79
C LEU A 583 12.73 13.26 2.23
N LEU A 584 13.67 13.01 3.14
CA LEU A 584 13.43 12.91 4.59
C LEU A 584 14.10 14.08 5.31
N GLU A 585 13.36 14.74 6.19
CA GLU A 585 13.86 15.86 7.01
C GLU A 585 13.97 15.46 8.47
N SER A 586 15.11 15.79 9.06
CA SER A 586 15.37 15.68 10.49
C SER A 586 16.00 16.96 11.04
N ASN A 587 16.20 17.02 12.36
CA ASN A 587 16.95 18.10 12.99
C ASN A 587 18.43 18.10 12.56
N GLU A 588 18.96 16.95 12.15
CA GLU A 588 20.35 16.76 11.72
C GLU A 588 20.61 17.17 10.26
N GLY A 589 19.53 17.31 9.46
CA GLY A 589 19.67 17.67 8.06
C GLY A 589 18.53 17.19 7.17
N ILE A 590 18.77 17.23 5.86
CA ILE A 590 17.90 16.67 4.83
C ILE A 590 18.63 15.48 4.20
N GLY A 591 17.96 14.34 4.15
CA GLY A 591 18.42 13.15 3.46
C GLY A 591 17.59 12.88 2.21
N ILE A 592 18.26 12.68 1.09
CA ILE A 592 17.64 12.26 -0.17
C ILE A 592 18.00 10.80 -0.41
N VAL A 593 17.00 9.99 -0.71
CA VAL A 593 17.20 8.61 -1.13
C VAL A 593 16.91 8.51 -2.62
N LEU A 594 17.90 8.08 -3.40
CA LEU A 594 17.78 7.85 -4.82
C LEU A 594 17.85 6.35 -5.11
N SER A 595 16.92 5.83 -5.90
CA SER A 595 16.90 4.44 -6.37
C SER A 595 16.68 4.40 -7.89
N ASN A 596 17.61 3.83 -8.62
CA ASN A 596 17.62 3.84 -10.09
C ASN A 596 16.88 2.62 -10.65
N TYR A 597 15.67 2.81 -11.07
CA TYR A 597 14.84 1.80 -11.73
C TYR A 597 14.85 1.87 -13.27
N SER A 598 15.78 2.63 -13.86
CA SER A 598 15.86 2.75 -15.31
C SER A 598 16.47 1.52 -16.01
N GLY A 599 17.12 0.64 -15.25
CA GLY A 599 17.80 -0.56 -15.78
C GLY A 599 19.22 -0.32 -16.28
N THR A 600 19.68 0.93 -16.30
CA THR A 600 21.04 1.31 -16.72
C THR A 600 21.61 2.39 -15.80
N PRO A 601 22.93 2.43 -15.58
CA PRO A 601 23.56 3.53 -14.89
C PRO A 601 23.21 4.89 -15.51
N GLN A 602 22.88 5.87 -14.71
CA GLN A 602 22.55 7.22 -15.14
C GLN A 602 23.75 8.15 -14.92
N HIS A 603 24.24 8.75 -15.98
CA HIS A 603 25.42 9.62 -15.93
C HIS A 603 25.02 11.08 -15.82
N GLU A 604 25.62 11.78 -14.84
CA GLU A 604 25.49 13.23 -14.66
C GLU A 604 24.04 13.77 -14.65
N ILE A 605 23.14 13.09 -13.94
CA ILE A 605 21.78 13.57 -13.77
C ILE A 605 21.73 14.78 -12.81
N ASN A 606 20.89 15.75 -13.13
CA ASN A 606 20.57 16.81 -12.19
C ASN A 606 19.55 16.32 -11.17
N VAL A 607 19.83 16.60 -9.90
CA VAL A 607 18.91 16.39 -8.79
C VAL A 607 18.52 17.75 -8.23
N TYR A 608 17.23 18.02 -8.22
CA TYR A 608 16.62 19.26 -7.73
C TYR A 608 15.97 18.97 -6.37
N ILE A 609 16.32 19.74 -5.35
CA ILE A 609 15.91 19.49 -3.96
C ILE A 609 15.31 20.77 -3.39
N ASP A 610 14.03 20.72 -3.04
CA ASP A 610 13.35 21.82 -2.36
C ASP A 610 13.74 21.86 -0.88
N ALA A 611 14.87 22.49 -0.57
CA ALA A 611 15.44 22.50 0.77
C ALA A 611 14.67 23.40 1.76
N LYS A 612 13.86 24.36 1.30
CA LYS A 612 13.13 25.36 2.11
C LYS A 612 14.02 26.25 3.00
N ARG A 613 15.30 25.98 3.06
CA ARG A 613 16.30 26.69 3.91
C ARG A 613 17.64 26.83 3.17
N PRO A 614 18.54 27.73 3.61
CA PRO A 614 19.91 27.76 3.13
C PRO A 614 20.62 26.45 3.42
N VAL A 615 21.46 26.00 2.48
CA VAL A 615 22.26 24.78 2.55
C VAL A 615 23.74 25.14 2.46
N SER A 616 24.55 24.63 3.38
CA SER A 616 25.98 24.87 3.45
C SER A 616 26.82 23.77 2.78
N SER A 617 26.29 22.56 2.70
CA SER A 617 26.98 21.42 2.10
C SER A 617 26.01 20.40 1.50
N VAL A 618 26.46 19.73 0.42
CA VAL A 618 25.77 18.62 -0.20
C VAL A 618 26.78 17.47 -0.36
N VAL A 619 26.44 16.31 0.21
CA VAL A 619 27.36 15.16 0.26
C VAL A 619 26.64 13.90 -0.21
N SER A 620 27.18 13.21 -1.21
CA SER A 620 26.80 11.84 -1.56
C SER A 620 27.52 10.84 -0.65
N THR A 621 26.82 9.84 -0.16
CA THR A 621 27.44 8.79 0.67
C THR A 621 28.43 7.93 -0.10
N GLN A 622 28.32 7.87 -1.42
CA GLN A 622 29.17 7.07 -2.29
C GLN A 622 30.22 7.89 -3.06
N LYS A 623 29.93 9.16 -3.39
CA LYS A 623 30.80 10.00 -4.24
C LYS A 623 31.50 11.13 -3.45
N GLY A 624 31.14 11.34 -2.16
CA GLY A 624 31.70 12.42 -1.35
C GLY A 624 31.03 13.78 -1.60
N SER A 625 31.75 14.87 -1.40
CA SER A 625 31.23 16.24 -1.56
C SER A 625 30.81 16.51 -3.00
N LEU A 626 29.59 17.05 -3.17
CA LEU A 626 29.03 17.41 -4.46
C LEU A 626 29.05 18.93 -4.65
N GLN A 627 29.32 19.36 -5.88
CA GLN A 627 29.09 20.74 -6.27
C GLN A 627 27.60 21.01 -6.38
N PHE A 628 27.15 22.16 -5.91
CA PHE A 628 25.74 22.54 -5.97
C PHE A 628 25.56 24.03 -6.18
N THR A 629 24.38 24.37 -6.65
CA THR A 629 23.86 25.75 -6.65
C THR A 629 22.57 25.79 -5.88
N GLN A 630 22.26 26.95 -5.27
CA GLN A 630 20.98 27.15 -4.59
C GLN A 630 20.33 28.44 -5.06
N ASP A 631 19.09 28.36 -5.52
CA ASP A 631 18.30 29.52 -5.85
C ASP A 631 17.95 30.32 -4.58
N SER A 632 18.25 31.61 -4.57
CA SER A 632 18.10 32.45 -3.39
C SER A 632 16.63 32.69 -2.97
N LYS A 633 15.68 32.60 -3.91
CA LYS A 633 14.25 32.84 -3.68
C LYS A 633 13.52 31.54 -3.33
N THR A 634 13.64 30.54 -4.19
CA THR A 634 12.90 29.26 -4.05
C THR A 634 13.56 28.32 -3.05
N LYS A 635 14.84 28.53 -2.72
CA LYS A 635 15.67 27.62 -1.91
C LYS A 635 15.87 26.24 -2.54
N ILE A 636 15.61 26.10 -3.83
CA ILE A 636 15.88 24.87 -4.56
C ILE A 636 17.39 24.72 -4.71
N VAL A 637 17.90 23.59 -4.26
CA VAL A 637 19.28 23.16 -4.45
C VAL A 637 19.33 22.32 -5.73
N THR A 638 20.27 22.60 -6.59
CA THR A 638 20.58 21.79 -7.78
C THR A 638 21.97 21.22 -7.65
N THR A 639 22.08 19.91 -7.74
CA THR A 639 23.36 19.20 -7.76
C THR A 639 23.38 18.18 -8.91
N ARG A 640 24.56 17.72 -9.28
CA ARG A 640 24.75 16.72 -10.35
C ARG A 640 25.42 15.49 -9.78
N ILE A 641 24.93 14.32 -10.19
CA ILE A 641 25.45 13.04 -9.73
C ILE A 641 25.36 11.97 -10.84
N SER A 642 26.29 11.02 -10.86
CA SER A 642 26.14 9.76 -11.58
C SER A 642 25.59 8.69 -10.62
N LEU A 643 24.50 8.06 -11.01
CA LEU A 643 23.74 7.13 -10.20
C LEU A 643 23.73 5.73 -10.83
N ASP A 644 24.43 4.80 -10.20
CA ASP A 644 24.45 3.41 -10.66
C ASP A 644 23.17 2.67 -10.23
N VAL A 645 23.05 2.32 -8.96
CA VAL A 645 21.90 1.59 -8.39
C VAL A 645 21.12 2.47 -7.42
N PHE A 646 21.77 2.97 -6.37
CA PHE A 646 21.17 3.86 -5.38
C PHE A 646 22.25 4.81 -4.84
N ASP A 647 21.82 5.88 -4.19
CA ASP A 647 22.69 6.75 -3.38
C ASP A 647 21.88 7.50 -2.33
N PHE A 648 22.55 7.96 -1.28
CA PHE A 648 22.00 8.90 -0.31
C PHE A 648 22.72 10.24 -0.45
N ILE A 649 21.96 11.32 -0.61
CA ILE A 649 22.49 12.67 -0.63
C ILE A 649 22.09 13.39 0.66
N LEU A 650 23.06 13.91 1.37
CA LEU A 650 22.87 14.59 2.66
C LEU A 650 23.12 16.09 2.51
N LEU A 651 22.19 16.91 3.02
CA LEU A 651 22.28 18.36 3.01
C LEU A 651 22.30 18.88 4.45
N LYS A 652 23.23 19.81 4.73
CA LYS A 652 23.34 20.50 6.01
C LYS A 652 23.28 22.01 5.85
#